data_4de7a136247c32c93b4f171ad31867a4
#
_entry.id   4de7a136247c32c93b4f171ad31867a4
#
_cell.length_a   1.000
_cell.length_b   1.000
_cell.length_c   1.000
_cell.angle_alpha   90.00
_cell.angle_beta   90.00
_cell.angle_gamma   90.00
#
_symmetry.space_group_name_H-M   'P 1'
#
loop_
_entity.id
_entity.type
_entity.pdbx_description
1 polymer ?
#
loop_
_entity_poly.entity_id
_entity_poly.type
_entity_poly.pdbx_seq_one_letter_code
_entity_poly.pdbx_strand_id
1 'polypeptide(L)'
;MKKITIILAALAMLLSCNIAKNTAAEECDCVVPGFMLSDDNIEVKVGEDGCLLVLRNKETGHNYASGNGLWRLFYNTHEEKEMQIDNRENTPAISHEGNIITIEYKDLVHRGKALKMDLTLTVALEDGSVRFGSTVINNEPGTIVRELQYPLVGNMNLPKGHKLLTTHTGGQLHDDAIDLIVNVNPKTLYMKPDQYFRQYDLQYPRHAASNCYAFVGESDGLYFGSHDESLQQTWHGLRAYPSAANKFDRLEAGFYRYPNAMCGDTWTCDASIVKPYMGSWTETSRIYREWRNTWWDKQEVPQWVNEMTGWQRIIFKHQYGEYLRKYTDLPGRINDCGKSVGCNTVLAFGWWSDGMDNGYPNYYIDETQGGEDAWKQAISDYRADGNRLVLYYNGRLVDRESDWYKHGNGKKATNKDNTGAEFAEHYKFTGEGTTLGYYDTRTFSIANMANREWRDMLIDWADRAMAYGADAVFYDQLGVAEEFPNWDISGEFPVQDLYTGRYKAEALREIRDHIKAINPEFCLGTEWLSDCTAQFCDFVHIVEFTAEPYSFPEWFKYTFPEVIWSDRCLRDDTDVERRANNTLLKGLVNDIEIFRCRGLIDETPHYQGYLAQINAIRHKYPELLLGAGRFIHTDGFKCSSKDIIARGYANGNRLAIVATTLCADGASGKLTVPGYRFVESSSIGDVKVTANGSKLTIGQNGITVLIYEN
;
A
#
# COMPACT_ATOMS: atom_id res chain seq x y z
N MET A 1 12.94 -16.52 66.38
CA MET A 1 14.27 -16.26 65.80
C MET A 1 14.57 -16.96 64.47
N LYS A 2 13.64 -17.74 63.90
CA LYS A 2 13.87 -18.41 62.58
C LYS A 2 13.30 -17.70 61.34
N LYS A 3 12.61 -16.55 61.53
CA LYS A 3 12.05 -15.76 60.42
C LYS A 3 12.88 -14.52 60.01
N ILE A 4 13.90 -14.17 60.80
CA ILE A 4 14.76 -13.00 60.53
C ILE A 4 15.99 -13.42 59.66
N THR A 5 16.41 -14.67 59.72
CA THR A 5 17.58 -15.16 58.98
C THR A 5 17.31 -15.35 57.48
N ILE A 6 16.06 -15.55 57.06
CA ILE A 6 15.70 -15.72 55.64
C ILE A 6 15.61 -14.38 54.91
N ILE A 7 15.25 -13.31 55.60
CA ILE A 7 15.18 -11.96 55.03
C ILE A 7 16.57 -11.35 54.81
N LEU A 8 17.52 -11.68 55.62
CA LEU A 8 18.92 -11.22 55.45
C LEU A 8 19.68 -11.94 54.33
N ALA A 9 19.32 -13.17 54.02
CA ALA A 9 19.91 -13.89 52.89
C ALA A 9 19.38 -13.39 51.51
N ALA A 10 18.09 -12.99 51.45
CA ALA A 10 17.49 -12.39 50.26
C ALA A 10 17.99 -10.96 50.01
N LEU A 11 18.31 -10.20 51.08
CA LEU A 11 18.88 -8.85 50.94
C LEU A 11 20.36 -8.86 50.56
N ALA A 12 21.10 -9.89 50.93
CA ALA A 12 22.50 -10.05 50.55
C ALA A 12 22.68 -10.47 49.07
N MET A 13 21.71 -11.15 48.48
CA MET A 13 21.72 -11.44 47.04
C MET A 13 21.27 -10.23 46.19
N LEU A 14 20.49 -9.30 46.73
CA LEU A 14 20.12 -8.06 46.03
C LEU A 14 21.17 -6.94 46.17
N LEU A 15 22.09 -7.04 47.07
CA LEU A 15 23.18 -6.06 47.28
C LEU A 15 24.49 -6.45 46.56
N SER A 16 24.63 -7.71 46.08
CA SER A 16 25.78 -8.11 45.29
C SER A 16 25.68 -7.82 43.81
N CYS A 17 24.53 -7.39 43.33
CA CYS A 17 24.32 -6.98 41.90
C CYS A 17 24.55 -5.48 41.63
N ASN A 18 24.92 -4.66 42.62
CA ASN A 18 25.03 -3.20 42.44
C ASN A 18 26.44 -2.60 42.63
N ILE A 19 27.50 -3.42 42.69
CA ILE A 19 28.90 -2.93 42.75
C ILE A 19 29.72 -3.64 41.67
N ALA A 20 29.44 -3.36 40.41
CA ALA A 20 30.38 -3.54 39.31
C ALA A 20 30.01 -2.59 38.20
N LYS A 21 30.24 -1.30 38.41
CA LYS A 21 30.33 -0.32 37.31
C LYS A 21 31.81 0.02 37.15
N ASN A 22 32.30 -0.16 35.91
CA ASN A 22 33.60 0.21 35.36
C ASN A 22 34.72 -0.86 35.51
N THR A 23 34.58 -1.92 34.78
CA THR A 23 35.67 -2.55 34.02
C THR A 23 35.06 -3.10 32.75
N ALA A 24 35.75 -3.02 31.62
CA ALA A 24 35.32 -3.54 30.33
C ALA A 24 34.68 -4.92 30.53
N ALA A 25 33.43 -5.08 30.17
CA ALA A 25 32.75 -6.36 30.19
C ALA A 25 33.43 -7.26 29.17
N GLU A 26 34.27 -8.18 29.62
CA GLU A 26 34.41 -9.42 28.90
C GLU A 26 33.01 -10.05 28.88
N GLU A 27 32.42 -10.14 27.69
CA GLU A 27 31.19 -10.89 27.43
C GLU A 27 31.41 -12.32 27.94
N CYS A 28 30.84 -12.61 29.08
CA CYS A 28 30.70 -13.98 29.52
C CYS A 28 29.68 -14.60 28.55
N ASP A 29 30.16 -15.32 27.53
CA ASP A 29 29.37 -16.16 26.62
C ASP A 29 28.69 -17.26 27.45
N CYS A 30 27.68 -16.92 28.21
CA CYS A 30 26.69 -17.88 28.70
C CYS A 30 25.95 -18.36 27.46
N VAL A 31 26.42 -19.46 26.88
CA VAL A 31 25.77 -20.10 25.72
C VAL A 31 24.38 -20.55 26.18
N VAL A 32 23.37 -19.68 25.95
CA VAL A 32 21.97 -20.07 26.14
C VAL A 32 21.71 -21.25 25.20
N PRO A 33 21.29 -22.43 25.70
CA PRO A 33 21.01 -23.58 24.86
C PRO A 33 20.00 -23.25 23.76
N GLY A 34 20.14 -23.86 22.60
CA GLY A 34 19.22 -23.64 21.49
C GLY A 34 19.78 -24.14 20.16
N PHE A 35 18.94 -24.02 19.14
CA PHE A 35 19.20 -24.49 17.77
C PHE A 35 19.61 -23.31 16.90
N MET A 36 20.67 -23.45 16.13
CA MET A 36 21.23 -22.33 15.34
C MET A 36 21.39 -22.72 13.88
N LEU A 37 21.00 -21.79 13.00
CA LEU A 37 21.28 -21.79 11.58
C LEU A 37 22.18 -20.61 11.26
N SER A 38 23.14 -20.79 10.36
CA SER A 38 24.05 -19.71 9.96
C SER A 38 24.54 -19.92 8.52
N ASP A 39 24.56 -18.85 7.74
CA ASP A 39 25.25 -18.76 6.46
C ASP A 39 26.37 -17.69 6.54
N ASP A 40 26.87 -17.19 5.41
CA ASP A 40 27.91 -16.18 5.38
C ASP A 40 27.46 -14.82 5.93
N ASN A 41 26.16 -14.49 5.86
CA ASN A 41 25.61 -13.16 6.12
C ASN A 41 24.72 -13.11 7.37
N ILE A 42 24.01 -14.19 7.68
CA ILE A 42 22.96 -14.23 8.69
C ILE A 42 23.22 -15.34 9.70
N GLU A 43 22.88 -15.07 10.95
CA GLU A 43 22.80 -16.05 12.03
C GLU A 43 21.42 -15.94 12.69
N VAL A 44 20.72 -17.07 12.81
CA VAL A 44 19.43 -17.15 13.53
C VAL A 44 19.50 -18.28 14.55
N LYS A 45 19.04 -18.02 15.78
CA LYS A 45 19.03 -19.00 16.88
C LYS A 45 17.68 -18.98 17.59
N VAL A 46 17.12 -20.17 17.77
CA VAL A 46 15.92 -20.43 18.56
C VAL A 46 16.31 -21.16 19.84
N GLY A 47 15.84 -20.69 20.98
CA GLY A 47 16.03 -21.31 22.28
C GLY A 47 15.20 -22.57 22.43
N GLU A 48 15.54 -23.42 23.43
CA GLU A 48 14.79 -24.64 23.77
C GLU A 48 13.34 -24.35 24.19
N ASP A 49 13.06 -23.11 24.58
CA ASP A 49 11.71 -22.60 24.93
C ASP A 49 10.91 -22.06 23.73
N GLY A 50 11.49 -22.14 22.52
CA GLY A 50 10.87 -21.61 21.30
C GLY A 50 11.00 -20.09 21.13
N CYS A 51 11.84 -19.40 21.93
CA CYS A 51 12.10 -17.97 21.79
C CYS A 51 13.16 -17.67 20.73
N LEU A 52 13.04 -16.55 20.04
CA LEU A 52 14.04 -16.06 19.09
C LEU A 52 15.19 -15.37 19.85
N LEU A 53 16.32 -16.03 19.97
CA LEU A 53 17.48 -15.54 20.72
C LEU A 53 18.39 -14.67 19.85
N VAL A 54 18.60 -15.07 18.60
CA VAL A 54 19.48 -14.38 17.65
C VAL A 54 18.78 -14.22 16.30
N LEU A 55 18.89 -13.03 15.77
CA LEU A 55 18.63 -12.66 14.38
C LEU A 55 19.71 -11.64 14.04
N ARG A 56 20.85 -12.09 13.57
CA ARG A 56 22.05 -11.27 13.45
C ARG A 56 22.45 -11.04 12.00
N ASN A 57 22.77 -9.77 11.70
CA ASN A 57 23.57 -9.43 10.54
C ASN A 57 25.06 -9.68 10.89
N LYS A 58 25.70 -10.63 10.23
CA LYS A 58 27.09 -11.01 10.54
C LYS A 58 28.12 -9.97 10.10
N GLU A 59 27.81 -9.17 9.08
CA GLU A 59 28.72 -8.11 8.61
C GLU A 59 28.80 -6.95 9.61
N THR A 60 27.66 -6.53 10.17
CA THR A 60 27.63 -5.49 11.21
C THR A 60 27.82 -6.04 12.62
N GLY A 61 27.65 -7.34 12.82
CA GLY A 61 27.61 -7.99 14.13
C GLY A 61 26.32 -7.71 14.92
N HIS A 62 25.37 -6.92 14.39
CA HIS A 62 24.19 -6.50 15.11
C HIS A 62 23.14 -7.61 15.23
N ASN A 63 22.66 -7.85 16.44
CA ASN A 63 21.56 -8.78 16.74
C ASN A 63 20.26 -8.02 16.99
N TYR A 64 19.25 -8.23 16.15
CA TYR A 64 17.92 -7.61 16.25
C TYR A 64 17.00 -8.28 17.28
N ALA A 65 17.24 -9.56 17.60
CA ALA A 65 16.42 -10.32 18.55
C ALA A 65 16.88 -10.12 20.00
N SER A 66 15.97 -10.37 20.96
CA SER A 66 16.23 -10.23 22.39
C SER A 66 15.67 -11.36 23.25
N GLY A 67 15.37 -12.53 22.66
CA GLY A 67 14.91 -13.70 23.38
C GLY A 67 13.42 -13.71 23.73
N ASN A 68 12.58 -13.03 22.98
CA ASN A 68 11.12 -13.07 23.15
C ASN A 68 10.47 -14.20 22.35
N GLY A 69 9.26 -14.59 22.74
CA GLY A 69 8.47 -15.59 22.04
C GLY A 69 8.15 -15.19 20.60
N LEU A 70 8.17 -16.19 19.71
CA LEU A 70 8.02 -16.02 18.27
C LEU A 70 6.58 -15.86 17.81
N TRP A 71 5.58 -16.26 18.61
CA TRP A 71 4.22 -16.38 18.15
C TRP A 71 3.17 -16.08 19.21
N ARG A 72 1.95 -15.75 18.75
CA ARG A 72 0.69 -15.73 19.50
C ARG A 72 -0.42 -16.25 18.60
N LEU A 73 -1.32 -17.06 19.15
CA LEU A 73 -2.48 -17.61 18.47
C LEU A 73 -3.75 -17.14 19.17
N PHE A 74 -4.75 -16.74 18.41
CA PHE A 74 -6.05 -16.33 18.94
C PHE A 74 -7.15 -17.24 18.40
N TYR A 75 -8.02 -17.66 19.29
CA TYR A 75 -9.17 -18.48 18.93
C TYR A 75 -10.44 -18.00 19.62
N ASN A 76 -11.58 -18.35 19.04
CA ASN A 76 -12.90 -18.09 19.60
C ASN A 76 -13.59 -19.42 19.91
N THR A 77 -14.45 -19.39 20.95
CA THR A 77 -15.49 -20.37 21.18
C THR A 77 -16.86 -19.74 20.94
N HIS A 78 -17.93 -20.48 21.17
CA HIS A 78 -19.28 -19.92 21.15
C HIS A 78 -19.46 -18.82 22.25
N GLU A 79 -18.81 -18.98 23.39
CA GLU A 79 -18.99 -18.14 24.58
C GLU A 79 -17.94 -17.04 24.70
N GLU A 80 -16.67 -17.35 24.40
CA GLU A 80 -15.53 -16.45 24.56
C GLU A 80 -14.86 -16.16 23.21
N LYS A 81 -14.42 -14.91 23.04
CA LYS A 81 -13.73 -14.44 21.84
C LYS A 81 -12.31 -13.95 22.17
N GLU A 82 -11.44 -13.98 21.16
CA GLU A 82 -10.08 -13.46 21.21
C GLU A 82 -9.24 -14.06 22.36
N MET A 83 -9.43 -15.35 22.61
CA MET A 83 -8.61 -16.06 23.59
C MET A 83 -7.21 -16.26 23.07
N GLN A 84 -6.21 -15.75 23.78
CA GLN A 84 -4.81 -15.77 23.38
C GLN A 84 -4.09 -16.97 23.97
N ILE A 85 -3.34 -17.68 23.12
CA ILE A 85 -2.35 -18.71 23.49
C ILE A 85 -0.98 -18.25 22.99
N ASP A 86 0.07 -18.54 23.74
CA ASP A 86 1.46 -18.29 23.38
C ASP A 86 2.41 -19.32 24.02
N ASN A 87 3.73 -19.13 23.92
CA ASN A 87 4.73 -20.04 24.43
C ASN A 87 4.83 -20.09 25.98
N ARG A 88 4.19 -19.18 26.73
CA ARG A 88 4.32 -19.13 28.20
C ARG A 88 3.74 -20.33 28.91
N GLU A 89 2.65 -20.90 28.38
CA GLU A 89 2.01 -22.12 28.91
C GLU A 89 2.32 -23.35 28.06
N ASN A 90 3.11 -23.20 26.99
CA ASN A 90 3.31 -24.21 25.99
C ASN A 90 4.79 -24.50 25.78
N THR A 91 5.21 -25.74 26.04
CA THR A 91 6.60 -26.18 25.83
C THR A 91 6.70 -26.91 24.50
N PRO A 92 7.58 -26.47 23.58
CA PRO A 92 7.72 -27.12 22.29
C PRO A 92 8.58 -28.39 22.34
N ALA A 93 8.37 -29.27 21.37
CA ALA A 93 9.39 -30.20 20.88
C ALA A 93 10.12 -29.53 19.72
N ILE A 94 11.44 -29.43 19.77
CA ILE A 94 12.24 -28.79 18.75
C ILE A 94 13.19 -29.80 18.10
N SER A 95 13.22 -29.82 16.79
CA SER A 95 14.16 -30.58 15.98
C SER A 95 14.89 -29.67 14.99
N HIS A 96 16.07 -30.10 14.57
CA HIS A 96 16.90 -29.40 13.60
C HIS A 96 17.40 -30.40 12.56
N GLU A 97 17.06 -30.13 11.30
CA GLU A 97 17.48 -30.93 10.16
C GLU A 97 17.93 -30.03 9.02
N GLY A 98 19.22 -30.16 8.66
CA GLY A 98 19.81 -29.33 7.59
C GLY A 98 19.77 -27.83 7.93
N ASN A 99 19.06 -27.08 7.09
CA ASN A 99 18.88 -25.64 7.24
C ASN A 99 17.51 -25.24 7.86
N ILE A 100 16.79 -26.19 8.49
CA ILE A 100 15.46 -25.99 9.06
C ILE A 100 15.43 -26.37 10.54
N ILE A 101 14.90 -25.48 11.35
CA ILE A 101 14.49 -25.74 12.73
C ILE A 101 12.96 -25.89 12.71
N THR A 102 12.45 -27.01 13.23
CA THR A 102 11.03 -27.27 13.40
C THR A 102 10.66 -27.22 14.87
N ILE A 103 9.61 -26.46 15.19
CA ILE A 103 9.11 -26.21 16.56
C ILE A 103 7.67 -26.70 16.61
N GLU A 104 7.43 -27.78 17.35
CA GLU A 104 6.12 -28.43 17.43
C GLU A 104 5.48 -28.23 18.80
N TYR A 105 4.26 -27.75 18.81
CA TYR A 105 3.39 -27.68 19.98
C TYR A 105 2.19 -28.60 19.75
N LYS A 106 2.04 -29.62 20.59
CA LYS A 106 0.93 -30.57 20.54
C LYS A 106 -0.05 -30.27 21.68
N ASP A 107 -1.34 -30.44 21.39
CA ASP A 107 -2.40 -30.22 22.37
C ASP A 107 -2.23 -28.88 23.13
N LEU A 108 -2.25 -27.76 22.40
CA LEU A 108 -2.00 -26.42 22.94
C LEU A 108 -2.72 -26.18 24.26
N VAL A 109 -2.03 -25.69 25.26
CA VAL A 109 -2.58 -25.43 26.60
C VAL A 109 -3.03 -23.97 26.71
N HIS A 110 -4.24 -23.76 27.22
CA HIS A 110 -4.75 -22.44 27.57
C HIS A 110 -5.43 -22.49 28.95
N ARG A 111 -5.00 -21.65 29.86
CA ARG A 111 -5.48 -21.59 31.26
C ARG A 111 -5.44 -22.97 31.94
N GLY A 112 -4.37 -23.73 31.70
CA GLY A 112 -4.16 -25.08 32.27
C GLY A 112 -5.01 -26.18 31.63
N LYS A 113 -5.80 -25.91 30.60
CA LYS A 113 -6.56 -26.91 29.84
C LYS A 113 -5.88 -27.21 28.50
N ALA A 114 -5.60 -28.47 28.22
CA ALA A 114 -5.16 -28.91 26.90
C ALA A 114 -6.33 -28.87 25.90
N LEU A 115 -6.09 -28.32 24.73
CA LEU A 115 -7.00 -28.21 23.59
C LEU A 115 -6.49 -29.14 22.48
N LYS A 116 -7.38 -29.73 21.71
CA LYS A 116 -7.01 -30.55 20.53
C LYS A 116 -6.60 -29.65 19.36
N MET A 117 -5.60 -28.80 19.61
CA MET A 117 -5.01 -27.89 18.64
C MET A 117 -3.51 -28.11 18.59
N ASP A 118 -2.97 -28.29 17.39
CA ASP A 118 -1.53 -28.38 17.16
C ASP A 118 -1.04 -27.17 16.40
N LEU A 119 0.18 -26.73 16.74
CA LEU A 119 0.90 -25.67 16.03
C LEU A 119 2.30 -26.18 15.69
N THR A 120 2.62 -26.20 14.40
CA THR A 120 3.99 -26.46 13.92
C THR A 120 4.53 -25.19 13.28
N LEU A 121 5.70 -24.76 13.72
CA LEU A 121 6.42 -23.60 13.19
C LEU A 121 7.75 -24.05 12.60
N THR A 122 8.17 -23.44 11.52
CA THR A 122 9.47 -23.67 10.92
C THR A 122 10.26 -22.38 10.81
N VAL A 123 11.56 -22.47 11.06
CA VAL A 123 12.55 -21.42 10.82
C VAL A 123 13.60 -22.01 9.90
N ALA A 124 13.66 -21.53 8.67
CA ALA A 124 14.60 -22.00 7.67
C ALA A 124 15.55 -20.88 7.24
N LEU A 125 16.80 -21.19 6.96
CA LEU A 125 17.77 -20.26 6.38
C LEU A 125 17.99 -20.62 4.92
N GLU A 126 17.42 -19.83 4.01
CA GLU A 126 17.39 -20.10 2.58
C GLU A 126 17.70 -18.83 1.79
N ASP A 127 18.56 -18.91 0.78
CA ASP A 127 18.91 -17.82 -0.13
C ASP A 127 19.27 -16.49 0.58
N GLY A 128 20.01 -16.61 1.70
CA GLY A 128 20.41 -15.44 2.51
C GLY A 128 19.24 -14.72 3.17
N SER A 129 18.16 -15.45 3.50
CA SER A 129 16.96 -14.95 4.18
C SER A 129 16.49 -15.96 5.22
N VAL A 130 15.85 -15.49 6.28
CA VAL A 130 15.17 -16.37 7.25
C VAL A 130 13.71 -16.50 6.85
N ARG A 131 13.31 -17.70 6.44
CA ARG A 131 11.92 -18.04 6.09
C ARG A 131 11.21 -18.64 7.31
N PHE A 132 10.00 -18.22 7.53
CA PHE A 132 9.15 -18.64 8.62
C PHE A 132 7.86 -19.26 8.10
N GLY A 133 7.68 -20.55 8.36
CA GLY A 133 6.48 -21.30 7.98
C GLY A 133 5.66 -21.71 9.20
N SER A 134 4.39 -21.92 9.02
CA SER A 134 3.45 -22.30 10.08
C SER A 134 2.37 -23.26 9.58
N THR A 135 1.97 -24.20 10.45
CA THR A 135 0.82 -25.07 10.24
C THR A 135 -0.02 -25.08 11.51
N VAL A 136 -1.30 -24.82 11.39
CA VAL A 136 -2.31 -24.90 12.46
C VAL A 136 -3.23 -26.05 12.15
N ILE A 137 -3.41 -27.00 13.09
CA ILE A 137 -4.40 -28.05 13.03
C ILE A 137 -5.38 -27.82 14.16
N ASN A 138 -6.67 -27.62 13.85
CA ASN A 138 -7.70 -27.40 14.84
C ASN A 138 -8.67 -28.60 14.88
N ASN A 139 -8.59 -29.42 15.92
CA ASN A 139 -9.53 -30.52 16.19
C ASN A 139 -10.35 -30.28 17.48
N GLU A 140 -10.27 -29.08 18.09
CA GLU A 140 -11.05 -28.75 19.29
C GLU A 140 -12.49 -28.40 18.92
N PRO A 141 -13.48 -29.17 19.39
CA PRO A 141 -14.86 -28.93 19.05
C PRO A 141 -15.37 -27.55 19.49
N GLY A 142 -16.18 -26.90 18.64
CA GLY A 142 -16.81 -25.62 18.95
C GLY A 142 -15.88 -24.45 18.98
N THR A 143 -14.70 -24.58 18.35
CA THR A 143 -13.71 -23.51 18.25
C THR A 143 -13.41 -23.12 16.81
N ILE A 144 -12.91 -21.90 16.64
CA ILE A 144 -12.31 -21.42 15.40
C ILE A 144 -11.02 -20.70 15.73
N VAL A 145 -9.91 -21.09 15.12
CA VAL A 145 -8.65 -20.34 15.19
C VAL A 145 -8.75 -19.14 14.27
N ARG A 146 -8.76 -17.95 14.86
CA ARG A 146 -9.00 -16.69 14.15
C ARG A 146 -7.75 -16.05 13.61
N GLU A 147 -6.69 -16.03 14.42
CA GLU A 147 -5.48 -15.26 14.11
C GLU A 147 -4.24 -16.01 14.61
N LEU A 148 -3.21 -16.01 13.79
CA LEU A 148 -1.84 -16.39 14.14
C LEU A 148 -0.92 -15.23 13.87
N GLN A 149 -0.26 -14.72 14.91
CA GLN A 149 0.80 -13.72 14.81
C GLN A 149 2.14 -14.47 14.79
N TYR A 150 2.79 -14.53 13.64
CA TYR A 150 4.06 -15.24 13.43
C TYR A 150 4.71 -14.83 12.08
N PRO A 151 6.03 -14.61 11.99
CA PRO A 151 6.96 -14.51 13.14
C PRO A 151 6.77 -13.18 13.89
N LEU A 152 7.13 -13.18 15.18
CA LEU A 152 7.22 -11.98 16.00
C LEU A 152 8.68 -11.76 16.41
N VAL A 153 9.22 -10.57 16.13
CA VAL A 153 10.49 -10.10 16.69
C VAL A 153 10.14 -9.10 17.80
N GLY A 154 10.08 -9.61 19.02
CA GLY A 154 9.67 -8.83 20.19
C GLY A 154 10.84 -8.16 20.89
N ASN A 155 10.58 -7.00 21.51
CA ASN A 155 11.58 -6.17 22.19
C ASN A 155 12.82 -5.95 21.31
N MET A 156 12.54 -5.58 20.06
CA MET A 156 13.54 -5.51 19.00
C MET A 156 14.64 -4.51 19.31
N ASN A 157 15.88 -4.93 19.13
CA ASN A 157 17.04 -4.07 19.24
C ASN A 157 17.33 -3.43 17.88
N LEU A 158 16.86 -2.20 17.68
CA LEU A 158 17.11 -1.44 16.45
C LEU A 158 18.35 -0.55 16.60
N PRO A 159 19.25 -0.51 15.61
CA PRO A 159 20.33 0.46 15.59
C PRO A 159 19.77 1.89 15.55
N LYS A 160 20.43 2.81 16.22
CA LYS A 160 20.03 4.20 16.28
C LYS A 160 19.99 4.83 14.88
N GLY A 161 18.91 5.53 14.56
CA GLY A 161 18.74 6.21 13.29
C GLY A 161 18.09 5.38 12.19
N HIS A 162 17.75 4.11 12.46
CA HIS A 162 16.91 3.33 11.54
C HIS A 162 15.50 3.90 11.51
N LYS A 163 14.99 4.12 10.29
CA LYS A 163 13.65 4.62 10.00
C LYS A 163 12.71 3.47 9.68
N LEU A 164 11.44 3.64 9.93
CA LEU A 164 10.42 2.69 9.50
C LEU A 164 9.95 3.03 8.09
N LEU A 165 10.19 2.14 7.14
CA LEU A 165 9.60 2.14 5.81
C LEU A 165 8.37 1.25 5.82
N THR A 166 7.20 1.81 5.51
CA THR A 166 5.97 1.06 5.25
C THR A 166 5.56 1.20 3.79
N THR A 167 4.76 0.27 3.29
CA THR A 167 4.21 0.33 1.93
C THR A 167 2.81 0.98 1.88
N HIS A 168 2.44 1.72 2.93
CA HIS A 168 1.18 2.45 2.98
C HIS A 168 1.05 3.38 1.77
N THR A 169 0.00 3.17 0.97
CA THR A 169 -0.30 3.95 -0.25
C THR A 169 0.92 4.23 -1.15
N GLY A 170 1.69 3.17 -1.44
CA GLY A 170 2.89 3.26 -2.28
C GLY A 170 4.20 3.53 -1.53
N GLY A 171 4.15 3.95 -0.29
CA GLY A 171 5.31 4.10 0.58
C GLY A 171 5.22 5.29 1.54
N GLN A 172 5.65 5.04 2.77
CA GLN A 172 5.87 6.06 3.80
C GLN A 172 7.18 5.79 4.51
N LEU A 173 7.89 6.84 4.90
CA LEU A 173 9.15 6.76 5.63
C LEU A 173 9.04 7.59 6.91
N HIS A 174 9.05 6.93 8.05
CA HIS A 174 8.92 7.52 9.37
C HIS A 174 10.24 7.49 10.11
N ASP A 175 10.65 8.61 10.68
CA ASP A 175 11.93 8.74 11.38
C ASP A 175 12.01 7.90 12.65
N ASP A 176 10.88 7.62 13.30
CA ASP A 176 10.78 6.80 14.51
C ASP A 176 9.50 5.95 14.47
N ALA A 177 9.67 4.63 14.56
CA ALA A 177 8.55 3.70 14.56
C ALA A 177 7.68 3.81 15.82
N ILE A 178 8.29 4.05 16.99
CA ILE A 178 7.54 4.18 18.24
C ILE A 178 6.74 5.47 18.25
N ASP A 179 7.29 6.56 17.73
CA ASP A 179 6.55 7.81 17.58
C ASP A 179 5.32 7.65 16.68
N LEU A 180 5.45 6.97 15.54
CA LEU A 180 4.33 6.63 14.68
C LEU A 180 3.25 5.84 15.45
N ILE A 181 3.63 4.79 16.16
CA ILE A 181 2.70 3.90 16.86
C ILE A 181 1.97 4.63 18.00
N VAL A 182 2.67 5.48 18.73
CA VAL A 182 2.16 6.09 19.98
C VAL A 182 1.45 7.42 19.73
N ASN A 183 2.01 8.26 18.86
CA ASN A 183 1.56 9.66 18.72
C ASN A 183 0.77 9.89 17.42
N VAL A 184 1.14 9.25 16.33
CA VAL A 184 0.46 9.45 15.03
C VAL A 184 -0.78 8.56 14.89
N ASN A 185 -0.74 7.36 15.45
CA ASN A 185 -1.89 6.43 15.46
C ASN A 185 -2.29 6.02 16.87
N PRO A 186 -2.80 6.95 17.71
CA PRO A 186 -3.05 6.70 19.14
C PRO A 186 -4.32 5.87 19.37
N LYS A 187 -4.48 4.73 18.73
CA LYS A 187 -5.57 3.80 19.06
C LYS A 187 -5.38 3.30 20.48
N THR A 188 -6.06 3.95 21.41
CA THR A 188 -6.10 3.51 22.81
C THR A 188 -7.14 2.42 22.93
N LEU A 189 -6.69 1.20 23.17
CA LEU A 189 -7.59 0.13 23.56
C LEU A 189 -7.76 0.17 25.08
N TYR A 190 -8.95 -0.21 25.58
CA TYR A 190 -9.17 -0.47 27.00
C TYR A 190 -8.41 -1.73 27.38
N MET A 191 -7.31 -1.58 28.10
CA MET A 191 -6.41 -2.68 28.37
C MET A 191 -6.20 -2.90 29.85
N LYS A 192 -6.03 -4.16 30.22
CA LYS A 192 -5.50 -4.52 31.53
C LYS A 192 -4.06 -4.02 31.62
N PRO A 193 -3.56 -3.63 32.81
CA PRO A 193 -2.21 -3.08 32.97
C PRO A 193 -1.10 -3.98 32.46
N ASP A 194 -1.27 -5.30 32.51
CA ASP A 194 -0.33 -6.32 32.03
C ASP A 194 -0.37 -6.53 30.51
N GLN A 195 -1.37 -5.96 29.83
CA GLN A 195 -1.57 -6.04 28.40
C GLN A 195 -1.46 -4.66 27.73
N TYR A 196 -0.97 -3.66 28.44
CA TYR A 196 -0.89 -2.31 27.92
C TYR A 196 0.17 -2.18 26.82
N PHE A 197 -0.30 -1.87 25.60
CA PHE A 197 0.54 -1.58 24.44
C PHE A 197 -0.15 -0.55 23.53
N ARG A 198 0.58 -0.02 22.55
CA ARG A 198 0.05 0.68 21.39
C ARG A 198 0.31 -0.15 20.15
N GLN A 199 -0.55 -0.08 19.17
CA GLN A 199 -0.44 -0.89 17.96
C GLN A 199 -0.67 -0.04 16.71
N TYR A 200 0.13 -0.32 15.69
CA TYR A 200 -0.05 0.14 14.33
C TYR A 200 -0.01 -1.07 13.41
N ASP A 201 -1.02 -1.23 12.59
CA ASP A 201 -1.14 -2.35 11.66
C ASP A 201 -1.54 -1.85 10.28
N LEU A 202 -0.95 -2.47 9.27
CA LEU A 202 -1.29 -2.27 7.87
C LEU A 202 -1.77 -3.57 7.26
N GLN A 203 -3.00 -3.52 6.74
CA GLN A 203 -3.61 -4.65 6.04
C GLN A 203 -3.08 -4.73 4.60
N TYR A 204 -2.67 -5.93 4.18
CA TYR A 204 -2.38 -6.27 2.79
C TYR A 204 -3.26 -7.45 2.34
N PRO A 205 -3.83 -7.41 1.14
CA PRO A 205 -3.92 -6.24 0.27
C PRO A 205 -4.95 -5.24 0.83
N ARG A 206 -4.64 -3.97 0.89
CA ARG A 206 -5.47 -2.80 1.20
C ARG A 206 -4.61 -1.53 1.30
N HIS A 207 -4.39 -1.02 2.53
CA HIS A 207 -3.55 0.17 2.75
C HIS A 207 -2.07 -0.11 2.48
N ALA A 208 -1.59 -1.31 2.77
CA ALA A 208 -0.30 -1.75 2.28
C ALA A 208 -0.38 -2.04 0.78
N ALA A 209 0.31 -1.26 -0.02
CA ALA A 209 0.35 -1.42 -1.47
C ALA A 209 1.20 -2.62 -1.91
N SER A 210 2.07 -3.10 -1.04
CA SER A 210 2.90 -4.29 -1.24
C SER A 210 3.08 -5.03 0.08
N ASN A 211 3.29 -6.34 0.03
CA ASN A 211 3.29 -7.19 1.21
C ASN A 211 4.67 -7.21 1.92
N CYS A 212 5.18 -6.02 2.23
CA CYS A 212 6.43 -5.86 2.97
C CYS A 212 6.52 -4.52 3.72
N TYR A 213 7.43 -4.46 4.68
CA TYR A 213 7.90 -3.27 5.37
C TYR A 213 9.33 -3.48 5.84
N ALA A 214 10.01 -2.43 6.30
CA ALA A 214 11.40 -2.56 6.74
C ALA A 214 11.81 -1.50 7.76
N PHE A 215 12.84 -1.81 8.52
CA PHE A 215 13.61 -0.83 9.27
C PHE A 215 14.88 -0.54 8.48
N VAL A 216 15.04 0.70 8.02
CA VAL A 216 16.06 1.08 7.04
C VAL A 216 17.06 2.05 7.65
N GLY A 217 18.34 1.71 7.63
CA GLY A 217 19.46 2.56 7.93
C GLY A 217 20.08 3.16 6.67
N GLU A 218 21.22 3.83 6.83
CA GLU A 218 22.00 4.36 5.69
C GLU A 218 22.75 3.26 4.94
N SER A 219 23.19 2.21 5.64
CA SER A 219 24.05 1.15 5.10
C SER A 219 23.61 -0.27 5.42
N ASP A 220 22.57 -0.44 6.24
CA ASP A 220 22.03 -1.74 6.65
C ASP A 220 20.58 -1.61 7.08
N GLY A 221 19.90 -2.73 7.29
CA GLY A 221 18.52 -2.73 7.77
C GLY A 221 17.96 -4.11 8.04
N LEU A 222 16.67 -4.13 8.36
CA LEU A 222 15.90 -5.35 8.60
C LEU A 222 14.62 -5.32 7.76
N TYR A 223 14.53 -6.23 6.80
CA TYR A 223 13.40 -6.38 5.91
C TYR A 223 12.41 -7.43 6.45
N PHE A 224 11.13 -7.14 6.37
CA PHE A 224 10.01 -8.04 6.61
C PHE A 224 9.19 -8.13 5.33
N GLY A 225 9.04 -9.32 4.77
CA GLY A 225 8.23 -9.58 3.59
C GLY A 225 7.33 -10.80 3.78
N SER A 226 6.13 -10.73 3.24
CA SER A 226 5.29 -11.90 3.05
C SER A 226 5.27 -12.22 1.56
N HIS A 227 6.02 -13.23 1.18
CA HIS A 227 6.19 -13.69 -0.20
C HIS A 227 5.13 -14.74 -0.53
N ASP A 228 3.85 -14.34 -0.40
CA ASP A 228 2.66 -15.19 -0.55
C ASP A 228 1.91 -14.86 -1.85
N GLU A 229 2.02 -15.73 -2.84
CA GLU A 229 1.33 -15.60 -4.12
C GLU A 229 -0.18 -15.94 -4.03
N SER A 230 -0.61 -16.59 -2.96
CA SER A 230 -2.03 -16.94 -2.74
C SER A 230 -2.88 -15.74 -2.32
N LEU A 231 -2.27 -14.60 -2.01
CA LEU A 231 -2.91 -13.37 -1.56
C LEU A 231 -3.76 -13.56 -0.29
N GLN A 232 -3.34 -14.47 0.61
CA GLN A 232 -3.97 -14.57 1.91
C GLN A 232 -3.87 -13.23 2.66
N GLN A 233 -4.94 -12.88 3.35
CA GLN A 233 -4.97 -11.69 4.17
C GLN A 233 -3.81 -11.66 5.16
N THR A 234 -2.98 -10.62 5.06
CA THR A 234 -1.81 -10.41 5.92
C THR A 234 -1.87 -9.04 6.54
N TRP A 235 -1.50 -8.90 7.80
CA TRP A 235 -1.33 -7.61 8.43
C TRP A 235 0.13 -7.45 8.87
N HIS A 236 0.71 -6.32 8.53
CA HIS A 236 2.01 -5.89 9.03
C HIS A 236 1.79 -5.34 10.43
N GLY A 237 2.19 -6.07 11.45
CA GLY A 237 1.90 -5.74 12.84
C GLY A 237 3.10 -5.10 13.55
N LEU A 238 2.88 -3.92 14.12
CA LEU A 238 3.87 -3.22 14.95
C LEU A 238 3.24 -2.90 16.30
N ARG A 239 3.95 -3.21 17.39
CA ARG A 239 3.53 -2.87 18.74
C ARG A 239 4.63 -2.16 19.52
N ALA A 240 4.23 -1.13 20.26
CA ALA A 240 5.07 -0.48 21.24
C ALA A 240 4.59 -0.82 22.64
N TYR A 241 5.50 -1.29 23.48
CA TYR A 241 5.23 -1.62 24.89
C TYR A 241 5.94 -0.64 25.81
N PRO A 242 5.32 -0.25 26.94
CA PRO A 242 5.95 0.63 27.90
C PRO A 242 6.95 -0.13 28.80
N SER A 243 8.11 0.48 29.08
CA SER A 243 9.01 0.06 30.16
C SER A 243 8.64 0.68 31.52
N ALA A 244 7.92 1.81 31.49
CA ALA A 244 7.37 2.51 32.63
C ALA A 244 6.09 3.25 32.24
N ALA A 245 5.36 3.80 33.19
CA ALA A 245 4.15 4.57 32.91
C ALA A 245 4.41 5.67 31.86
N ASN A 246 3.66 5.62 30.75
CA ASN A 246 3.77 6.53 29.62
C ASN A 246 5.13 6.57 28.90
N LYS A 247 6.01 5.61 29.12
CA LYS A 247 7.29 5.49 28.43
C LYS A 247 7.30 4.25 27.54
N PHE A 248 6.95 4.43 26.27
CA PHE A 248 6.99 3.38 25.24
C PHE A 248 8.38 3.36 24.62
N ASP A 249 9.11 2.27 24.81
CA ASP A 249 10.48 2.12 24.30
C ASP A 249 10.86 0.68 23.92
N ARG A 250 9.87 -0.23 23.93
CA ARG A 250 10.05 -1.60 23.48
C ARG A 250 9.19 -1.85 22.25
N LEU A 251 9.84 -2.21 21.15
CA LEU A 251 9.21 -2.43 19.85
C LEU A 251 9.08 -3.92 19.55
N GLU A 252 7.94 -4.30 19.01
CA GLU A 252 7.71 -5.62 18.42
C GLU A 252 7.21 -5.44 16.98
N ALA A 253 7.71 -6.27 16.07
CA ALA A 253 7.33 -6.30 14.68
C ALA A 253 7.07 -7.73 14.21
N GLY A 254 6.12 -7.91 13.28
CA GLY A 254 5.79 -9.22 12.74
C GLY A 254 4.64 -9.23 11.75
N PHE A 255 4.11 -10.42 11.47
CA PHE A 255 2.98 -10.62 10.61
C PHE A 255 1.81 -11.26 11.35
N TYR A 256 0.58 -10.81 11.04
CA TYR A 256 -0.65 -11.38 11.55
C TYR A 256 -1.39 -12.05 10.39
N ARG A 257 -1.78 -13.31 10.60
CA ARG A 257 -2.46 -14.16 9.63
C ARG A 257 -3.82 -14.59 10.16
N TYR A 258 -4.73 -14.93 9.28
CA TYR A 258 -6.10 -15.26 9.63
C TYR A 258 -6.49 -16.65 9.11
N PRO A 259 -6.09 -17.72 9.82
CA PRO A 259 -6.40 -19.10 9.45
C PRO A 259 -7.88 -19.37 9.28
N ASN A 260 -8.74 -18.74 10.11
CA ASN A 260 -10.17 -19.03 10.20
C ASN A 260 -10.47 -20.53 10.24
N ALA A 261 -9.58 -21.31 10.90
CA ALA A 261 -9.63 -22.76 10.93
C ALA A 261 -10.67 -23.24 11.95
N MET A 262 -11.73 -23.87 11.49
CA MET A 262 -12.74 -24.53 12.32
C MET A 262 -12.27 -25.91 12.77
N CYS A 263 -13.05 -26.57 13.65
CA CYS A 263 -12.75 -27.93 14.08
C CYS A 263 -12.71 -28.88 12.87
N GLY A 264 -11.60 -29.58 12.69
CA GLY A 264 -11.31 -30.47 11.57
C GLY A 264 -10.46 -29.84 10.47
N ASP A 265 -10.18 -28.54 10.54
CA ASP A 265 -9.39 -27.84 9.52
C ASP A 265 -7.88 -27.87 9.82
N THR A 266 -7.13 -27.88 8.73
CA THR A 266 -5.69 -27.59 8.71
C THR A 266 -5.44 -26.36 7.85
N TRP A 267 -4.63 -25.44 8.37
CA TRP A 267 -4.20 -24.25 7.65
C TRP A 267 -2.67 -24.16 7.64
N THR A 268 -2.10 -23.72 6.53
CA THR A 268 -0.64 -23.56 6.36
C THR A 268 -0.30 -22.22 5.74
N CYS A 269 0.86 -21.67 6.13
CA CYS A 269 1.47 -20.51 5.48
C CYS A 269 3.01 -20.64 5.61
N ASP A 270 3.71 -20.63 4.48
CA ASP A 270 5.16 -20.70 4.40
C ASP A 270 5.72 -19.55 3.55
N ALA A 271 5.39 -18.32 3.96
CA ALA A 271 5.65 -17.16 3.12
C ALA A 271 6.32 -15.98 3.82
N SER A 272 6.49 -16.04 5.14
CA SER A 272 7.06 -14.91 5.87
C SER A 272 8.58 -14.92 5.79
N ILE A 273 9.17 -13.81 5.36
CA ILE A 273 10.62 -13.61 5.24
C ILE A 273 11.05 -12.51 6.20
N VAL A 274 12.09 -12.74 6.97
CA VAL A 274 12.79 -11.70 7.72
C VAL A 274 14.27 -11.74 7.35
N LYS A 275 14.78 -10.61 6.87
CA LYS A 275 16.13 -10.54 6.32
C LYS A 275 16.90 -9.33 6.86
N PRO A 276 17.89 -9.51 7.74
CA PRO A 276 18.95 -8.54 7.92
C PRO A 276 19.70 -8.34 6.59
N TYR A 277 19.93 -7.11 6.18
CA TYR A 277 20.56 -6.81 4.89
C TYR A 277 21.57 -5.67 5.00
N MET A 278 22.49 -5.61 4.04
CA MET A 278 23.39 -4.49 3.82
C MET A 278 22.87 -3.62 2.68
N GLY A 279 23.04 -2.31 2.81
CA GLY A 279 22.59 -1.33 1.82
C GLY A 279 21.52 -0.39 2.35
N SER A 280 21.04 0.50 1.48
CA SER A 280 19.98 1.46 1.80
C SER A 280 18.60 0.85 1.60
N TRP A 281 17.56 1.68 1.71
CA TRP A 281 16.17 1.27 1.44
C TRP A 281 15.96 0.66 0.04
N THR A 282 16.81 0.98 -0.96
CA THR A 282 16.70 0.40 -2.31
C THR A 282 16.93 -1.10 -2.32
N GLU A 283 17.65 -1.63 -1.33
CA GLU A 283 17.82 -3.07 -1.17
C GLU A 283 16.50 -3.77 -0.84
N THR A 284 15.63 -3.16 -0.05
CA THR A 284 14.29 -3.68 0.23
C THR A 284 13.44 -3.81 -1.04
N SER A 285 13.56 -2.83 -1.93
CA SER A 285 12.94 -2.86 -3.25
C SER A 285 13.51 -3.98 -4.14
N ARG A 286 14.84 -4.21 -4.10
CA ARG A 286 15.49 -5.30 -4.84
C ARG A 286 15.02 -6.65 -4.36
N ILE A 287 15.00 -6.88 -3.04
CA ILE A 287 14.52 -8.13 -2.44
C ILE A 287 13.07 -8.40 -2.85
N TYR A 288 12.20 -7.39 -2.73
CA TYR A 288 10.80 -7.53 -3.10
C TYR A 288 10.62 -7.78 -4.61
N ARG A 289 11.39 -7.09 -5.45
CA ARG A 289 11.33 -7.22 -6.92
C ARG A 289 11.79 -8.61 -7.39
N GLU A 290 12.79 -9.21 -6.77
CA GLU A 290 13.22 -10.56 -7.08
C GLU A 290 12.07 -11.56 -6.90
N TRP A 291 11.37 -11.49 -5.78
CA TRP A 291 10.20 -12.33 -5.54
C TRP A 291 9.03 -11.96 -6.46
N ARG A 292 8.70 -10.68 -6.60
CA ARG A 292 7.54 -10.28 -7.41
C ARG A 292 7.67 -10.72 -8.88
N ASN A 293 8.88 -10.80 -9.41
CA ASN A 293 9.12 -11.24 -10.77
C ASN A 293 8.74 -12.71 -11.02
N THR A 294 8.47 -13.50 -9.98
CA THR A 294 8.00 -14.88 -10.11
C THR A 294 6.51 -14.97 -10.45
N TRP A 295 5.73 -13.93 -10.12
CA TRP A 295 4.29 -13.94 -10.31
C TRP A 295 3.73 -12.70 -11.05
N TRP A 296 4.55 -11.69 -11.33
CA TRP A 296 4.13 -10.42 -11.93
C TRP A 296 3.70 -10.61 -13.39
N ASP A 297 2.44 -10.25 -13.70
CA ASP A 297 1.80 -10.42 -15.02
C ASP A 297 1.36 -9.06 -15.60
N LYS A 298 2.26 -8.07 -15.56
CA LYS A 298 2.01 -6.76 -16.15
C LYS A 298 2.22 -6.80 -17.66
N GLN A 299 1.17 -6.50 -18.41
CA GLN A 299 1.26 -6.31 -19.86
C GLN A 299 1.76 -4.90 -20.19
N GLU A 300 2.34 -4.75 -21.38
CA GLU A 300 2.66 -3.43 -21.92
C GLU A 300 1.39 -2.62 -22.10
N VAL A 301 1.43 -1.36 -21.67
CA VAL A 301 0.29 -0.45 -21.82
C VAL A 301 0.33 0.20 -23.22
N PRO A 302 -0.82 0.58 -23.81
CA PRO A 302 -0.87 1.33 -25.05
C PRO A 302 -0.07 2.62 -24.99
N GLN A 303 0.44 3.06 -26.16
CA GLN A 303 1.28 4.25 -26.24
C GLN A 303 0.60 5.49 -25.68
N TRP A 304 -0.70 5.66 -25.91
CA TRP A 304 -1.43 6.82 -25.41
C TRP A 304 -1.45 6.91 -23.87
N VAL A 305 -1.42 5.77 -23.15
CA VAL A 305 -1.30 5.72 -21.69
C VAL A 305 0.13 6.06 -21.26
N ASN A 306 1.13 5.57 -21.99
CA ASN A 306 2.53 5.92 -21.74
C ASN A 306 2.81 7.43 -21.92
N GLU A 307 2.06 8.09 -22.81
CA GLU A 307 2.18 9.53 -23.10
C GLU A 307 1.23 10.41 -22.26
N MET A 308 0.39 9.81 -21.45
CA MET A 308 -0.62 10.52 -20.65
C MET A 308 0.02 11.35 -19.55
N THR A 309 -0.21 12.68 -19.54
CA THR A 309 0.25 13.59 -18.48
C THR A 309 -0.66 13.58 -17.25
N GLY A 310 -1.86 13.02 -17.38
CA GLY A 310 -2.91 12.96 -16.40
C GLY A 310 -4.29 13.00 -17.04
N TRP A 311 -5.29 13.27 -16.23
CA TRP A 311 -6.67 13.39 -16.67
C TRP A 311 -7.38 14.55 -15.98
N GLN A 312 -8.37 15.14 -16.65
CA GLN A 312 -9.36 15.99 -16.03
C GLN A 312 -10.46 15.11 -15.42
N ARG A 313 -10.67 15.22 -14.11
CA ARG A 313 -11.76 14.56 -13.41
C ARG A 313 -13.03 15.41 -13.54
N ILE A 314 -14.00 14.94 -14.29
CA ILE A 314 -15.22 15.68 -14.62
C ILE A 314 -16.44 14.95 -14.09
N ILE A 315 -17.25 15.63 -13.28
CA ILE A 315 -18.58 15.16 -12.90
C ILE A 315 -19.63 15.86 -13.78
N PHE A 316 -20.41 15.09 -14.55
CA PHE A 316 -21.50 15.60 -15.36
C PHE A 316 -22.73 15.92 -14.50
N LYS A 317 -23.22 14.94 -13.77
CA LYS A 317 -24.32 15.10 -12.83
C LYS A 317 -23.88 14.73 -11.43
N HIS A 318 -24.04 15.67 -10.51
CA HIS A 318 -23.64 15.49 -9.12
C HIS A 318 -24.64 14.61 -8.35
N GLN A 319 -24.20 14.05 -7.21
CA GLN A 319 -25.02 13.18 -6.37
C GLN A 319 -26.33 13.83 -5.85
N TYR A 320 -26.44 15.15 -5.87
CA TYR A 320 -27.68 15.87 -5.53
C TYR A 320 -28.64 16.05 -6.70
N GLY A 321 -28.33 15.48 -7.89
CA GLY A 321 -29.10 15.67 -9.11
C GLY A 321 -28.77 16.95 -9.87
N GLU A 322 -27.81 17.74 -9.41
CA GLU A 322 -27.33 18.96 -10.05
C GLU A 322 -26.48 18.63 -11.28
N TYR A 323 -26.83 19.23 -12.43
CA TYR A 323 -25.99 19.14 -13.62
C TYR A 323 -24.85 20.14 -13.53
N LEU A 324 -23.63 19.65 -13.33
CA LEU A 324 -22.42 20.47 -13.35
C LEU A 324 -21.94 20.70 -14.78
N ARG A 325 -22.14 19.70 -15.66
CA ARG A 325 -21.72 19.73 -17.07
C ARG A 325 -22.77 19.04 -17.94
N LYS A 326 -22.85 19.46 -19.20
CA LYS A 326 -23.67 18.81 -20.23
C LYS A 326 -22.77 17.92 -21.08
N TYR A 327 -23.36 16.96 -21.80
CA TYR A 327 -22.61 16.14 -22.77
C TYR A 327 -21.92 17.02 -23.82
N THR A 328 -22.56 18.11 -24.26
CA THR A 328 -22.01 19.08 -25.21
C THR A 328 -20.81 19.88 -24.69
N ASP A 329 -20.57 19.90 -23.36
CA ASP A 329 -19.40 20.57 -22.80
C ASP A 329 -18.12 19.76 -23.01
N LEU A 330 -18.25 18.44 -23.27
CA LEU A 330 -17.11 17.55 -23.45
C LEU A 330 -16.24 17.97 -24.65
N PRO A 331 -16.74 18.09 -25.89
CA PRO A 331 -15.97 18.60 -27.02
C PRO A 331 -15.74 20.13 -26.99
N GLY A 332 -16.45 20.84 -26.13
CA GLY A 332 -16.36 22.30 -25.95
C GLY A 332 -15.38 22.71 -24.85
N ARG A 333 -15.90 23.38 -23.80
CA ARG A 333 -15.13 24.00 -22.73
C ARG A 333 -14.18 23.01 -22.02
N ILE A 334 -14.59 21.73 -21.81
CA ILE A 334 -13.74 20.72 -21.17
C ILE A 334 -12.52 20.43 -22.03
N ASN A 335 -12.70 20.28 -23.34
CA ASN A 335 -11.62 20.11 -24.31
C ASN A 335 -10.66 21.31 -24.32
N ASP A 336 -11.20 22.54 -24.34
CA ASP A 336 -10.38 23.77 -24.31
C ASP A 336 -9.54 23.86 -23.04
N CYS A 337 -10.11 23.49 -21.88
CA CYS A 337 -9.40 23.39 -20.61
C CYS A 337 -8.25 22.37 -20.69
N GLY A 338 -8.49 21.18 -21.23
CA GLY A 338 -7.46 20.17 -21.43
C GLY A 338 -6.30 20.64 -22.32
N LYS A 339 -6.64 21.23 -23.47
CA LYS A 339 -5.67 21.81 -24.40
C LYS A 339 -4.80 22.87 -23.74
N SER A 340 -5.38 23.73 -22.89
CA SER A 340 -4.66 24.83 -22.23
C SER A 340 -3.53 24.35 -21.30
N VAL A 341 -3.61 23.11 -20.80
CA VAL A 341 -2.62 22.51 -19.89
C VAL A 341 -1.90 21.28 -20.48
N GLY A 342 -2.14 20.98 -21.77
CA GLY A 342 -1.53 19.80 -22.42
C GLY A 342 -1.98 18.48 -21.81
N CYS A 343 -3.27 18.38 -21.43
CA CYS A 343 -3.91 17.17 -20.90
C CYS A 343 -5.06 16.76 -21.83
N ASN A 344 -4.91 15.68 -22.55
CA ASN A 344 -5.87 15.20 -23.56
C ASN A 344 -6.81 14.10 -23.06
N THR A 345 -6.85 13.82 -21.76
CA THR A 345 -7.66 12.74 -21.19
C THR A 345 -8.70 13.29 -20.23
N VAL A 346 -9.92 12.78 -20.29
CA VAL A 346 -11.01 13.03 -19.35
C VAL A 346 -11.41 11.72 -18.68
N LEU A 347 -11.50 11.74 -17.35
CA LEU A 347 -12.15 10.72 -16.53
C LEU A 347 -13.56 11.23 -16.17
N ALA A 348 -14.59 10.64 -16.79
CA ALA A 348 -15.97 11.09 -16.72
C ALA A 348 -16.72 10.38 -15.60
N PHE A 349 -17.19 11.14 -14.62
CA PHE A 349 -18.05 10.70 -13.51
C PHE A 349 -19.47 11.23 -13.70
N GLY A 350 -20.45 10.55 -13.11
CA GLY A 350 -21.84 11.02 -13.10
C GLY A 350 -22.42 11.26 -14.49
N TRP A 351 -21.93 10.54 -15.51
CA TRP A 351 -22.39 10.65 -16.89
C TRP A 351 -23.74 9.96 -17.13
N TRP A 352 -24.24 9.17 -16.16
CA TRP A 352 -25.50 8.44 -16.19
C TRP A 352 -26.65 9.22 -15.54
N SER A 353 -27.86 8.76 -15.74
CA SER A 353 -29.13 9.45 -15.35
C SER A 353 -29.23 9.75 -13.87
N ASP A 354 -28.76 8.83 -13.00
CA ASP A 354 -28.86 9.01 -11.54
C ASP A 354 -27.76 9.92 -10.98
N GLY A 355 -26.65 10.09 -11.71
CA GLY A 355 -25.53 10.93 -11.32
C GLY A 355 -24.56 10.25 -10.35
N MET A 356 -23.47 10.93 -10.02
CA MET A 356 -22.39 10.44 -9.15
C MET A 356 -22.96 9.92 -7.84
N ASP A 357 -22.41 8.81 -7.35
CA ASP A 357 -22.80 8.13 -6.10
C ASP A 357 -24.28 7.77 -5.99
N ASN A 358 -24.95 7.49 -7.11
CA ASN A 358 -26.33 7.06 -7.14
C ASN A 358 -26.58 5.93 -8.13
N GLY A 359 -27.49 5.04 -7.80
CA GLY A 359 -28.11 4.09 -8.71
C GLY A 359 -27.26 2.90 -9.12
N TYR A 360 -26.07 2.68 -8.55
CA TYR A 360 -25.22 1.53 -8.89
C TYR A 360 -25.97 0.18 -8.74
N PRO A 361 -25.98 -0.72 -9.70
CA PRO A 361 -25.21 -0.76 -10.94
C PRO A 361 -25.96 -0.23 -12.19
N ASN A 362 -26.97 0.59 -12.04
CA ASN A 362 -27.78 1.09 -13.15
C ASN A 362 -27.11 2.29 -13.82
N TYR A 363 -26.29 2.05 -14.81
CA TYR A 363 -25.63 3.11 -15.59
C TYR A 363 -26.41 3.39 -16.88
N TYR A 364 -27.64 3.90 -16.71
CA TYR A 364 -28.49 4.31 -17.84
C TYR A 364 -28.08 5.68 -18.35
N ILE A 365 -28.05 5.84 -19.66
CA ILE A 365 -27.80 7.14 -20.28
C ILE A 365 -28.89 8.13 -19.89
N ASP A 366 -28.50 9.40 -19.74
CA ASP A 366 -29.43 10.46 -19.36
C ASP A 366 -30.20 11.00 -20.59
N GLU A 367 -31.45 10.56 -20.72
CA GLU A 367 -32.35 10.98 -21.82
C GLU A 367 -32.61 12.50 -21.81
N THR A 368 -32.49 13.15 -20.65
CA THR A 368 -32.70 14.62 -20.58
C THR A 368 -31.56 15.42 -21.20
N GLN A 369 -30.40 14.76 -21.44
CA GLN A 369 -29.27 15.33 -22.13
C GLN A 369 -29.20 14.93 -23.62
N GLY A 370 -30.24 14.27 -24.13
CA GLY A 370 -30.36 13.83 -25.53
C GLY A 370 -30.08 12.34 -25.75
N GLY A 371 -29.97 11.58 -24.68
CA GLY A 371 -29.85 10.11 -24.74
C GLY A 371 -28.51 9.61 -25.30
N GLU A 372 -28.54 8.35 -25.74
CA GLU A 372 -27.32 7.63 -26.18
C GLU A 372 -26.69 8.25 -27.43
N ASP A 373 -27.49 8.71 -28.38
CA ASP A 373 -26.96 9.32 -29.61
C ASP A 373 -26.20 10.61 -29.31
N ALA A 374 -26.72 11.45 -28.40
CA ALA A 374 -26.02 12.67 -28.00
C ALA A 374 -24.73 12.39 -27.24
N TRP A 375 -24.73 11.34 -26.39
CA TRP A 375 -23.52 10.92 -25.67
C TRP A 375 -22.45 10.39 -26.64
N LYS A 376 -22.80 9.48 -27.53
CA LYS A 376 -21.89 8.98 -28.56
C LYS A 376 -21.34 10.07 -29.48
N GLN A 377 -22.19 11.04 -29.86
CA GLN A 377 -21.76 12.19 -30.66
C GLN A 377 -20.76 13.06 -29.91
N ALA A 378 -21.02 13.36 -28.63
CA ALA A 378 -20.10 14.14 -27.80
C ALA A 378 -18.72 13.44 -27.63
N ILE A 379 -18.73 12.11 -27.46
CA ILE A 379 -17.50 11.32 -27.40
C ILE A 379 -16.75 11.37 -28.74
N SER A 380 -17.46 11.16 -29.85
CA SER A 380 -16.89 11.19 -31.19
C SER A 380 -16.23 12.53 -31.50
N ASP A 381 -16.93 13.64 -31.20
CA ASP A 381 -16.41 14.99 -31.42
C ASP A 381 -15.20 15.29 -30.53
N TYR A 382 -15.23 14.86 -29.26
CA TYR A 382 -14.09 15.01 -28.35
C TYR A 382 -12.85 14.25 -28.82
N ARG A 383 -13.04 13.01 -29.28
CA ARG A 383 -11.96 12.15 -29.79
C ARG A 383 -11.40 12.62 -31.14
N ALA A 384 -12.18 13.33 -31.96
CA ALA A 384 -11.73 13.88 -33.24
C ALA A 384 -10.51 14.81 -33.10
N ASP A 385 -10.33 15.43 -31.93
CA ASP A 385 -9.16 16.26 -31.60
C ASP A 385 -7.96 15.47 -31.04
N GLY A 386 -8.00 14.12 -31.09
CA GLY A 386 -6.94 13.26 -30.55
C GLY A 386 -7.03 13.00 -29.03
N ASN A 387 -8.15 13.36 -28.44
CA ASN A 387 -8.38 13.18 -27.00
C ASN A 387 -8.82 11.75 -26.64
N ARG A 388 -8.79 11.44 -25.34
CA ARG A 388 -9.13 10.15 -24.75
C ARG A 388 -10.19 10.29 -23.66
N LEU A 389 -11.17 9.39 -23.68
CA LEU A 389 -12.24 9.35 -22.68
C LEU A 389 -12.21 8.06 -21.88
N VAL A 390 -12.19 8.20 -20.57
CA VAL A 390 -12.29 7.13 -19.57
C VAL A 390 -13.65 7.21 -18.90
N LEU A 391 -14.43 6.14 -18.91
CA LEU A 391 -15.71 6.08 -18.23
C LEU A 391 -15.59 5.46 -16.84
N TYR A 392 -16.14 6.17 -15.86
CA TYR A 392 -16.23 5.72 -14.48
C TYR A 392 -17.35 4.72 -14.25
N TYR A 393 -17.04 3.68 -13.50
CA TYR A 393 -17.98 2.75 -12.87
C TYR A 393 -17.52 2.45 -11.44
N ASN A 394 -18.45 2.17 -10.52
CA ASN A 394 -18.08 1.71 -9.19
C ASN A 394 -17.97 0.18 -9.18
N GLY A 395 -16.80 -0.35 -8.89
CA GLY A 395 -16.54 -1.80 -8.91
C GLY A 395 -16.93 -2.54 -7.64
N ARG A 396 -17.38 -1.84 -6.58
CA ARG A 396 -17.58 -2.41 -5.25
C ARG A 396 -18.98 -2.23 -4.66
N LEU A 397 -19.66 -1.13 -4.99
CA LEU A 397 -20.88 -0.71 -4.31
C LEU A 397 -22.14 -1.09 -5.08
N VAL A 398 -23.15 -1.54 -4.34
CA VAL A 398 -24.51 -1.81 -4.83
C VAL A 398 -25.48 -0.91 -4.09
N ASP A 399 -26.12 0.01 -4.79
CA ASP A 399 -27.15 0.91 -4.23
C ASP A 399 -28.37 0.06 -3.85
N ARG A 400 -28.79 0.15 -2.59
CA ARG A 400 -29.95 -0.58 -2.09
C ARG A 400 -31.28 -0.07 -2.70
N GLU A 401 -31.26 1.08 -3.33
CA GLU A 401 -32.41 1.63 -4.08
C GLU A 401 -32.44 1.18 -5.54
N SER A 402 -31.37 0.54 -6.06
CA SER A 402 -31.34 0.05 -7.45
C SER A 402 -32.31 -1.08 -7.70
N ASP A 403 -32.80 -1.19 -8.93
CA ASP A 403 -33.70 -2.29 -9.33
C ASP A 403 -33.07 -3.67 -9.22
N TRP A 404 -31.77 -3.75 -9.54
CA TRP A 404 -31.03 -5.01 -9.40
C TRP A 404 -30.97 -5.50 -7.95
N TYR A 405 -30.80 -4.59 -6.98
CA TYR A 405 -30.82 -4.93 -5.57
C TYR A 405 -32.25 -5.32 -5.09
N LYS A 406 -33.27 -4.55 -5.44
CA LYS A 406 -34.65 -4.75 -4.96
C LYS A 406 -35.35 -5.91 -5.62
N HIS A 407 -35.17 -6.09 -6.92
CA HIS A 407 -35.95 -7.00 -7.76
C HIS A 407 -35.11 -8.07 -8.46
N GLY A 408 -33.79 -7.90 -8.51
CA GLY A 408 -32.83 -8.85 -9.08
C GLY A 408 -32.07 -9.66 -8.02
N ASN A 409 -30.85 -10.07 -8.38
CA ASN A 409 -29.96 -10.85 -7.54
C ASN A 409 -29.00 -10.03 -6.67
N GLY A 410 -29.07 -8.70 -6.72
CA GLY A 410 -28.12 -7.81 -6.06
C GLY A 410 -27.95 -8.08 -4.57
N LYS A 411 -29.05 -8.32 -3.86
CA LYS A 411 -28.99 -8.65 -2.43
C LYS A 411 -28.26 -9.96 -2.11
N LYS A 412 -28.27 -10.93 -3.03
CA LYS A 412 -27.55 -12.20 -2.88
C LYS A 412 -26.06 -12.06 -3.21
N ALA A 413 -25.71 -11.09 -4.03
CA ALA A 413 -24.37 -10.85 -4.50
C ALA A 413 -23.55 -9.91 -3.59
N THR A 414 -23.93 -9.78 -2.30
CA THR A 414 -23.28 -8.89 -1.35
C THR A 414 -22.58 -9.63 -0.21
N ASN A 415 -21.52 -9.04 0.34
CA ASN A 415 -20.82 -9.57 1.50
C ASN A 415 -21.70 -9.52 2.76
N LYS A 416 -21.59 -10.56 3.58
CA LYS A 416 -22.29 -10.69 4.86
C LYS A 416 -21.32 -10.63 6.02
N ASP A 417 -21.76 -10.04 7.13
CA ASP A 417 -21.06 -10.13 8.40
C ASP A 417 -21.31 -11.48 9.09
N ASN A 418 -20.73 -11.67 10.26
CA ASN A 418 -20.86 -12.91 11.05
C ASN A 418 -22.26 -13.12 11.67
N THR A 419 -23.19 -12.18 11.50
CA THR A 419 -24.60 -12.32 11.90
C THR A 419 -25.50 -12.62 10.70
N GLY A 420 -24.94 -12.64 9.48
CA GLY A 420 -25.67 -12.77 8.23
C GLY A 420 -26.25 -11.46 7.71
N ALA A 421 -25.94 -10.33 8.35
CA ALA A 421 -26.32 -9.02 7.88
C ALA A 421 -25.34 -8.52 6.78
N GLU A 422 -25.85 -7.72 5.84
CA GLU A 422 -25.01 -7.13 4.81
C GLU A 422 -24.14 -6.02 5.39
N PHE A 423 -22.87 -5.98 5.01
CA PHE A 423 -22.07 -4.80 5.21
C PHE A 423 -22.68 -3.61 4.45
N ALA A 424 -22.72 -2.45 5.10
CA ALA A 424 -23.32 -1.25 4.55
C ALA A 424 -22.35 -0.07 4.61
N GLU A 425 -22.33 0.69 3.53
CA GLU A 425 -21.64 1.97 3.44
C GLU A 425 -22.69 3.07 3.26
N HIS A 426 -22.55 4.13 4.07
CA HIS A 426 -23.51 5.24 4.09
C HIS A 426 -22.84 6.51 3.59
N TYR A 427 -23.29 7.01 2.45
CA TYR A 427 -22.85 8.30 1.95
C TYR A 427 -23.80 9.40 2.43
N LYS A 428 -23.26 10.27 3.27
CA LYS A 428 -23.90 11.52 3.66
C LYS A 428 -23.42 12.61 2.73
N PHE A 429 -24.29 13.08 1.89
CA PHE A 429 -23.98 14.16 0.98
C PHE A 429 -24.00 15.49 1.72
N THR A 430 -22.92 15.79 2.43
CA THR A 430 -22.67 17.09 3.04
C THR A 430 -22.04 17.98 1.98
N GLY A 431 -22.80 18.40 1.00
CA GLY A 431 -22.35 19.43 0.07
C GLY A 431 -22.16 20.75 0.80
N GLU A 432 -21.17 21.51 0.40
CA GLU A 432 -20.97 22.85 0.94
C GLU A 432 -22.25 23.66 0.77
N GLY A 433 -22.79 24.14 1.90
CA GLY A 433 -23.96 24.99 1.95
C GLY A 433 -25.33 24.29 1.87
N THR A 434 -25.39 22.93 1.92
CA THR A 434 -26.69 22.25 1.98
C THR A 434 -26.86 21.47 3.29
N THR A 435 -28.05 21.65 3.91
CA THR A 435 -28.48 20.82 5.03
C THR A 435 -29.19 19.54 4.58
N LEU A 436 -29.54 19.42 3.31
CA LEU A 436 -30.24 18.25 2.74
C LEU A 436 -29.38 16.99 2.85
N GLY A 437 -28.10 17.07 2.56
CA GLY A 437 -27.18 15.96 2.73
C GLY A 437 -27.03 15.46 4.17
N TYR A 438 -27.50 16.20 5.14
CA TYR A 438 -27.55 15.75 6.54
C TYR A 438 -28.71 14.77 6.77
N TYR A 439 -29.80 14.92 6.04
CA TYR A 439 -31.01 14.12 6.17
C TYR A 439 -31.13 13.03 5.11
N ASP A 440 -30.49 13.21 3.97
CA ASP A 440 -30.50 12.26 2.87
C ASP A 440 -29.22 11.42 2.87
N THR A 441 -29.36 10.12 3.10
CA THR A 441 -28.27 9.17 3.17
C THR A 441 -28.52 8.06 2.17
N ARG A 442 -27.59 7.89 1.20
CA ARG A 442 -27.58 6.72 0.35
C ARG A 442 -26.92 5.57 1.11
N THR A 443 -27.51 4.41 1.00
CA THR A 443 -26.99 3.16 1.60
C THR A 443 -26.60 2.21 0.49
N PHE A 444 -25.34 1.81 0.51
CA PHE A 444 -24.80 0.82 -0.39
C PHE A 444 -24.47 -0.45 0.35
N SER A 445 -24.69 -1.59 -0.28
CA SER A 445 -24.13 -2.88 0.14
C SER A 445 -22.81 -3.13 -0.60
N ILE A 446 -21.93 -3.90 0.01
CA ILE A 446 -20.62 -4.24 -0.57
C ILE A 446 -20.79 -5.49 -1.43
N ALA A 447 -20.44 -5.37 -2.71
CA ALA A 447 -20.50 -6.52 -3.63
C ALA A 447 -19.50 -7.61 -3.24
N ASN A 448 -19.94 -8.86 -3.33
CA ASN A 448 -19.08 -10.02 -3.21
C ASN A 448 -18.35 -10.28 -4.51
N MET A 449 -17.05 -10.01 -4.55
CA MET A 449 -16.24 -10.16 -5.75
C MET A 449 -16.05 -11.61 -6.21
N ALA A 450 -16.34 -12.58 -5.37
CA ALA A 450 -16.41 -14.00 -5.77
C ALA A 450 -17.68 -14.33 -6.57
N ASN A 451 -18.72 -13.48 -6.50
CA ASN A 451 -19.97 -13.69 -7.21
C ASN A 451 -19.83 -13.54 -8.72
N ARG A 452 -20.19 -14.59 -9.49
CA ARG A 452 -20.00 -14.62 -10.95
C ARG A 452 -20.85 -13.57 -11.67
N GLU A 453 -22.12 -13.40 -11.27
CA GLU A 453 -23.02 -12.42 -11.89
C GLU A 453 -22.48 -10.97 -11.75
N TRP A 454 -21.90 -10.66 -10.60
CA TRP A 454 -21.25 -9.36 -10.41
C TRP A 454 -20.03 -9.17 -11.32
N ARG A 455 -19.17 -10.17 -11.44
CA ARG A 455 -18.01 -10.11 -12.35
C ARG A 455 -18.43 -10.00 -13.82
N ASP A 456 -19.47 -10.75 -14.23
CA ASP A 456 -20.01 -10.66 -15.59
C ASP A 456 -20.56 -9.27 -15.88
N MET A 457 -21.18 -8.62 -14.89
CA MET A 457 -21.67 -7.26 -15.01
C MET A 457 -20.54 -6.23 -15.19
N LEU A 458 -19.41 -6.39 -14.47
CA LEU A 458 -18.24 -5.55 -14.69
C LEU A 458 -17.70 -5.67 -16.13
N ILE A 459 -17.66 -6.87 -16.67
CA ILE A 459 -17.25 -7.12 -18.05
C ILE A 459 -18.23 -6.47 -19.04
N ASP A 460 -19.54 -6.62 -18.82
CA ASP A 460 -20.59 -5.98 -19.66
C ASP A 460 -20.46 -4.46 -19.69
N TRP A 461 -20.08 -3.83 -18.57
CA TRP A 461 -19.85 -2.37 -18.56
C TRP A 461 -18.63 -1.96 -19.40
N ALA A 462 -17.59 -2.77 -19.43
CA ALA A 462 -16.46 -2.51 -20.32
C ALA A 462 -16.86 -2.63 -21.79
N ASP A 463 -17.67 -3.63 -22.16
CA ASP A 463 -18.20 -3.78 -23.50
C ASP A 463 -19.10 -2.60 -23.92
N ARG A 464 -19.96 -2.14 -23.00
CA ARG A 464 -20.83 -0.98 -23.23
C ARG A 464 -20.00 0.31 -23.39
N ALA A 465 -18.95 0.50 -22.58
CA ALA A 465 -18.06 1.66 -22.71
C ALA A 465 -17.37 1.67 -24.08
N MET A 466 -16.91 0.52 -24.56
CA MET A 466 -16.36 0.39 -25.92
C MET A 466 -17.42 0.72 -26.98
N ALA A 467 -18.67 0.27 -26.81
CA ALA A 467 -19.77 0.55 -27.72
C ALA A 467 -20.17 2.04 -27.75
N TYR A 468 -19.96 2.78 -26.68
CA TYR A 468 -20.11 4.25 -26.62
C TYR A 468 -18.96 4.98 -27.33
N GLY A 469 -17.84 4.32 -27.56
CA GLY A 469 -16.65 4.90 -28.19
C GLY A 469 -15.64 5.43 -27.19
N ALA A 470 -15.71 5.05 -25.91
CA ALA A 470 -14.69 5.37 -24.91
C ALA A 470 -13.36 4.67 -25.21
N ASP A 471 -12.27 5.14 -24.62
CA ASP A 471 -10.92 4.58 -24.73
C ASP A 471 -10.54 3.71 -23.54
N ALA A 472 -11.24 3.85 -22.41
CA ALA A 472 -11.00 3.08 -21.20
C ALA A 472 -12.22 3.03 -20.28
N VAL A 473 -12.19 2.04 -19.37
CA VAL A 473 -13.02 1.99 -18.17
C VAL A 473 -12.17 2.24 -16.94
N PHE A 474 -12.79 2.84 -15.93
CA PHE A 474 -12.22 3.03 -14.61
C PHE A 474 -13.17 2.46 -13.56
N TYR A 475 -12.72 1.43 -12.84
CA TYR A 475 -13.49 0.84 -11.74
C TYR A 475 -13.03 1.41 -10.41
N ASP A 476 -13.85 2.28 -9.86
CA ASP A 476 -13.66 2.86 -8.54
C ASP A 476 -13.68 1.78 -7.45
N GLN A 477 -12.79 1.90 -6.46
CA GLN A 477 -12.70 1.02 -5.28
C GLN A 477 -12.40 -0.46 -5.60
N LEU A 478 -12.07 -0.83 -6.83
CA LEU A 478 -11.75 -2.21 -7.18
C LEU A 478 -10.27 -2.56 -6.96
N GLY A 479 -9.39 -1.57 -6.90
CA GLY A 479 -7.96 -1.74 -6.59
C GLY A 479 -7.65 -2.05 -5.12
N VAL A 480 -8.56 -2.73 -4.41
CA VAL A 480 -8.45 -3.13 -3.00
C VAL A 480 -8.58 -1.95 -2.02
N ALA A 481 -9.63 -1.13 -2.21
CA ALA A 481 -9.89 0.03 -1.35
C ALA A 481 -10.19 -0.37 0.09
N GLU A 482 -11.13 -1.25 0.30
CA GLU A 482 -11.52 -1.75 1.61
C GLU A 482 -11.95 -3.22 1.51
N GLU A 483 -11.30 -4.07 2.30
CA GLU A 483 -11.61 -5.48 2.33
C GLU A 483 -12.52 -5.79 3.50
N PHE A 484 -13.74 -6.21 3.17
CA PHE A 484 -14.68 -6.75 4.13
C PHE A 484 -14.67 -8.27 4.05
N PRO A 485 -14.57 -8.97 5.18
CA PRO A 485 -14.71 -10.42 5.17
C PRO A 485 -16.14 -10.79 4.77
N ASN A 486 -16.31 -11.87 4.00
CA ASN A 486 -17.62 -12.40 3.70
C ASN A 486 -17.88 -13.67 4.51
N TRP A 487 -18.78 -13.58 5.47
CA TRP A 487 -19.19 -14.69 6.34
C TRP A 487 -20.32 -15.55 5.77
N ASP A 488 -20.70 -15.29 4.53
CA ASP A 488 -21.70 -16.17 3.87
C ASP A 488 -21.05 -17.49 3.47
N ILE A 489 -21.05 -18.42 4.41
CA ILE A 489 -20.52 -19.78 4.24
C ILE A 489 -21.52 -20.72 3.56
N SER A 490 -22.69 -20.23 3.16
CA SER A 490 -23.72 -21.05 2.49
C SER A 490 -23.36 -21.43 1.06
N GLY A 491 -22.25 -20.95 0.54
CA GLY A 491 -21.97 -21.04 -0.87
C GLY A 491 -20.56 -21.46 -1.24
N GLU A 492 -19.87 -20.68 -2.02
CA GLU A 492 -18.96 -21.12 -3.07
C GLU A 492 -17.48 -21.13 -2.66
N PHE A 493 -17.11 -20.68 -1.44
CA PHE A 493 -15.70 -20.61 -1.05
C PHE A 493 -15.46 -20.99 0.43
N PRO A 494 -14.24 -21.47 0.74
CA PRO A 494 -13.88 -21.89 2.09
C PRO A 494 -13.94 -20.73 3.09
N VAL A 495 -14.27 -21.03 4.35
CA VAL A 495 -14.23 -20.04 5.45
C VAL A 495 -12.85 -19.37 5.59
N GLN A 496 -11.79 -20.07 5.22
CA GLN A 496 -10.41 -19.52 5.21
C GLN A 496 -10.24 -18.36 4.22
N ASP A 497 -11.07 -18.28 3.19
CA ASP A 497 -11.10 -17.23 2.17
C ASP A 497 -12.10 -16.12 2.45
N LEU A 498 -12.34 -15.79 3.71
CA LEU A 498 -13.30 -14.75 4.10
C LEU A 498 -12.99 -13.38 3.47
N TYR A 499 -11.72 -13.08 3.23
CA TYR A 499 -11.30 -11.83 2.62
C TYR A 499 -11.31 -11.92 1.10
N THR A 500 -11.84 -10.90 0.45
CA THR A 500 -12.15 -10.93 -0.99
C THR A 500 -11.08 -10.29 -1.88
N GLY A 501 -9.94 -9.86 -1.33
CA GLY A 501 -8.88 -9.15 -2.06
C GLY A 501 -8.35 -9.90 -3.27
N ARG A 502 -8.10 -11.21 -3.17
CA ARG A 502 -7.67 -12.02 -4.31
C ARG A 502 -8.71 -12.08 -5.42
N TYR A 503 -10.01 -12.09 -5.07
CA TYR A 503 -11.09 -12.10 -6.05
C TYR A 503 -11.19 -10.79 -6.83
N LYS A 504 -10.76 -9.67 -6.24
CA LYS A 504 -10.63 -8.39 -6.96
C LYS A 504 -9.49 -8.46 -7.98
N ALA A 505 -8.35 -9.03 -7.61
CA ALA A 505 -7.25 -9.25 -8.53
C ALA A 505 -7.65 -10.17 -9.70
N GLU A 506 -8.36 -11.27 -9.40
CA GLU A 506 -8.91 -12.18 -10.41
C GLU A 506 -9.91 -11.48 -11.34
N ALA A 507 -10.83 -10.67 -10.78
CA ALA A 507 -11.81 -9.92 -11.57
C ALA A 507 -11.13 -8.92 -12.52
N LEU A 508 -10.13 -8.16 -12.04
CA LEU A 508 -9.38 -7.24 -12.88
C LEU A 508 -8.60 -7.98 -13.98
N ARG A 509 -8.04 -9.16 -13.70
CA ARG A 509 -7.40 -9.99 -14.72
C ARG A 509 -8.42 -10.45 -15.78
N GLU A 510 -9.58 -10.96 -15.36
CA GLU A 510 -10.64 -11.39 -16.29
C GLU A 510 -11.11 -10.24 -17.18
N ILE A 511 -11.33 -9.04 -16.62
CA ILE A 511 -11.72 -7.85 -17.36
C ILE A 511 -10.62 -7.47 -18.36
N ARG A 512 -9.34 -7.38 -17.91
CA ARG A 512 -8.20 -7.06 -18.76
C ARG A 512 -8.12 -8.02 -19.95
N ASP A 513 -8.14 -9.32 -19.67
CA ASP A 513 -7.97 -10.35 -20.70
C ASP A 513 -9.12 -10.30 -21.72
N HIS A 514 -10.36 -10.05 -21.26
CA HIS A 514 -11.51 -9.87 -22.13
C HIS A 514 -11.39 -8.65 -23.04
N ILE A 515 -11.15 -7.47 -22.45
CA ILE A 515 -11.09 -6.22 -23.24
C ILE A 515 -9.90 -6.20 -24.21
N LYS A 516 -8.72 -6.72 -23.79
CA LYS A 516 -7.54 -6.77 -24.65
C LYS A 516 -7.68 -7.77 -25.80
N ALA A 517 -8.48 -8.81 -25.63
CA ALA A 517 -8.81 -9.74 -26.71
C ALA A 517 -9.70 -9.09 -27.80
N ILE A 518 -10.53 -8.12 -27.43
CA ILE A 518 -11.42 -7.39 -28.34
C ILE A 518 -10.68 -6.19 -28.95
N ASN A 519 -10.07 -5.36 -28.12
CA ASN A 519 -9.37 -4.15 -28.52
C ASN A 519 -8.12 -3.93 -27.65
N PRO A 520 -6.92 -4.24 -28.12
CA PRO A 520 -5.68 -4.04 -27.37
C PRO A 520 -5.40 -2.60 -26.93
N GLU A 521 -5.97 -1.61 -27.64
CA GLU A 521 -5.84 -0.18 -27.31
C GLU A 521 -6.81 0.29 -26.22
N PHE A 522 -7.85 -0.50 -25.92
CA PHE A 522 -8.81 -0.17 -24.85
C PHE A 522 -8.19 -0.47 -23.48
N CYS A 523 -8.37 0.42 -22.51
CA CYS A 523 -7.64 0.37 -21.26
C CYS A 523 -8.52 0.18 -20.03
N LEU A 524 -7.87 -0.32 -18.97
CA LEU A 524 -8.45 -0.59 -17.66
C LEU A 524 -7.74 0.25 -16.60
N GLY A 525 -8.49 1.09 -15.89
CA GLY A 525 -8.04 1.82 -14.71
C GLY A 525 -8.78 1.40 -13.44
N THR A 526 -8.18 1.66 -12.27
CA THR A 526 -8.84 1.44 -10.98
C THR A 526 -8.39 2.44 -9.94
N GLU A 527 -9.21 2.59 -8.89
CA GLU A 527 -8.84 3.32 -7.67
C GLU A 527 -8.16 2.39 -6.67
N TRP A 528 -7.25 2.93 -5.89
CA TRP A 528 -6.33 2.32 -4.93
C TRP A 528 -5.15 1.56 -5.55
N LEU A 529 -3.98 1.80 -4.95
CA LEU A 529 -2.72 1.21 -5.36
C LEU A 529 -2.42 -0.03 -4.52
N SER A 530 -2.41 -1.18 -5.19
CA SER A 530 -1.85 -2.42 -4.65
C SER A 530 -1.15 -3.16 -5.78
N ASP A 531 -0.03 -3.78 -5.51
CA ASP A 531 0.71 -4.56 -6.51
C ASP A 531 -0.13 -5.73 -7.05
N CYS A 532 -0.91 -6.41 -6.21
CA CYS A 532 -1.74 -7.54 -6.65
C CYS A 532 -2.79 -7.15 -7.70
N THR A 533 -3.24 -5.89 -7.74
CA THR A 533 -4.24 -5.39 -8.69
C THR A 533 -3.63 -4.52 -9.79
N ALA A 534 -2.62 -3.71 -9.48
CA ALA A 534 -1.98 -2.80 -10.44
C ALA A 534 -1.33 -3.52 -11.62
N GLN A 535 -0.93 -4.79 -11.46
CA GLN A 535 -0.40 -5.60 -12.55
C GLN A 535 -1.42 -5.85 -13.68
N PHE A 536 -2.71 -5.76 -13.39
CA PHE A 536 -3.78 -5.98 -14.37
C PHE A 536 -4.35 -4.68 -14.94
N CYS A 537 -3.98 -3.52 -14.39
CA CYS A 537 -4.49 -2.22 -14.79
C CYS A 537 -3.48 -1.47 -15.64
N ASP A 538 -3.95 -0.73 -16.66
CA ASP A 538 -3.11 0.13 -17.48
C ASP A 538 -2.69 1.39 -16.70
N PHE A 539 -3.54 1.91 -15.81
CA PHE A 539 -3.24 3.02 -14.90
C PHE A 539 -4.02 2.89 -13.59
N VAL A 540 -3.53 3.56 -12.54
CA VAL A 540 -4.11 3.50 -11.19
C VAL A 540 -4.30 4.91 -10.65
N HIS A 541 -5.41 5.15 -9.98
CA HIS A 541 -5.66 6.37 -9.22
C HIS A 541 -5.44 6.12 -7.73
N ILE A 542 -4.81 7.08 -7.04
CA ILE A 542 -4.72 7.10 -5.58
C ILE A 542 -5.40 8.36 -5.02
N VAL A 543 -5.94 8.23 -3.81
CA VAL A 543 -6.61 9.33 -3.10
C VAL A 543 -5.70 10.08 -2.13
N GLU A 544 -4.58 9.49 -1.78
CA GLU A 544 -3.59 10.04 -0.85
C GLU A 544 -2.76 11.16 -1.50
N PHE A 545 -2.30 12.09 -0.68
CA PHE A 545 -1.46 13.19 -1.12
C PHE A 545 0.02 12.82 -0.95
N THR A 546 0.72 12.66 -2.07
CA THR A 546 2.13 12.26 -2.07
C THR A 546 3.09 13.39 -1.72
N ALA A 547 2.59 14.60 -1.50
CA ALA A 547 3.40 15.76 -1.08
C ALA A 547 3.56 15.89 0.44
N GLU A 548 2.96 14.99 1.24
CA GLU A 548 3.11 15.01 2.69
C GLU A 548 4.54 14.63 3.13
N PRO A 549 5.05 15.17 4.25
CA PRO A 549 6.46 15.00 4.65
C PRO A 549 6.92 13.55 4.83
N TYR A 550 6.01 12.67 5.28
CA TYR A 550 6.29 11.26 5.50
C TYR A 550 6.04 10.40 4.26
N SER A 551 5.42 10.97 3.20
CA SER A 551 5.10 10.24 1.97
C SER A 551 6.36 9.88 1.20
N PHE A 552 6.50 8.62 0.83
CA PHE A 552 7.67 8.08 0.15
C PHE A 552 7.27 7.18 -1.04
N PRO A 553 6.47 7.70 -2.00
CA PRO A 553 6.03 6.94 -3.17
C PRO A 553 7.19 6.45 -4.04
N GLU A 554 8.38 7.00 -3.83
CA GLU A 554 9.62 6.57 -4.48
C GLU A 554 9.89 5.09 -4.28
N TRP A 555 9.50 4.49 -3.13
CA TRP A 555 9.66 3.06 -2.92
C TRP A 555 8.87 2.24 -3.94
N PHE A 556 7.58 2.53 -4.10
CA PHE A 556 6.74 1.81 -5.07
C PHE A 556 7.17 2.11 -6.51
N LYS A 557 7.45 3.39 -6.83
CA LYS A 557 7.89 3.79 -8.17
C LYS A 557 9.22 3.16 -8.58
N TYR A 558 10.13 2.98 -7.62
CA TYR A 558 11.41 2.30 -7.85
C TYR A 558 11.22 0.78 -7.99
N THR A 559 10.29 0.18 -7.23
CA THR A 559 9.99 -1.26 -7.25
C THR A 559 9.19 -1.66 -8.49
N PHE A 560 8.24 -0.83 -8.91
CA PHE A 560 7.29 -1.04 -10.02
C PHE A 560 7.31 0.16 -10.98
N PRO A 561 8.42 0.41 -11.67
CA PRO A 561 8.55 1.59 -12.53
C PRO A 561 7.55 1.59 -13.70
N GLU A 562 7.05 0.42 -14.10
CA GLU A 562 6.07 0.23 -15.16
C GLU A 562 4.62 0.57 -14.76
N VAL A 563 4.34 0.80 -13.47
CA VAL A 563 3.01 1.20 -13.02
C VAL A 563 2.83 2.72 -13.18
N ILE A 564 1.80 3.10 -13.93
CA ILE A 564 1.38 4.49 -14.13
C ILE A 564 0.31 4.79 -13.09
N TRP A 565 0.55 5.80 -12.25
CA TRP A 565 -0.38 6.18 -11.20
C TRP A 565 -0.39 7.69 -10.93
N SER A 566 -1.51 8.17 -10.40
CA SER A 566 -1.78 9.60 -10.27
C SER A 566 -1.45 10.17 -8.91
N ASP A 567 -1.39 11.50 -8.87
CA ASP A 567 -1.42 12.31 -7.66
C ASP A 567 -2.56 13.33 -7.76
N ARG A 568 -3.35 13.48 -6.71
CA ARG A 568 -4.48 14.38 -6.58
C ARG A 568 -4.22 15.51 -5.57
N CYS A 569 -2.99 16.02 -5.51
CA CYS A 569 -2.59 17.03 -4.54
C CYS A 569 -3.22 18.41 -4.78
N LEU A 570 -3.48 18.78 -6.03
CA LEU A 570 -3.92 20.13 -6.41
C LEU A 570 -5.40 20.16 -6.78
N ARG A 571 -6.14 21.04 -6.10
CA ARG A 571 -7.58 21.25 -6.32
C ARG A 571 -7.96 22.71 -6.48
N ASP A 572 -7.00 23.60 -6.30
CA ASP A 572 -7.16 25.06 -6.33
C ASP A 572 -5.80 25.74 -6.54
N ASP A 573 -5.76 27.06 -6.42
CA ASP A 573 -4.56 27.89 -6.60
C ASP A 573 -3.65 27.97 -5.34
N THR A 574 -3.79 27.04 -4.38
CA THR A 574 -2.95 27.06 -3.17
C THR A 574 -1.73 26.15 -3.29
N ASP A 575 -0.54 26.68 -2.94
CA ASP A 575 0.73 25.94 -2.89
C ASP A 575 1.03 25.17 -4.19
N VAL A 576 0.76 25.82 -5.32
CA VAL A 576 0.77 25.20 -6.65
C VAL A 576 2.13 24.66 -7.01
N GLU A 577 3.19 25.46 -6.87
CA GLU A 577 4.54 25.09 -7.30
C GLU A 577 5.05 23.85 -6.56
N ARG A 578 4.95 23.84 -5.23
CA ARG A 578 5.42 22.71 -4.43
C ARG A 578 4.70 21.42 -4.80
N ARG A 579 3.38 21.48 -4.95
CA ARG A 579 2.53 20.32 -5.22
C ARG A 579 2.67 19.83 -6.66
N ALA A 580 2.71 20.74 -7.65
CA ALA A 580 2.91 20.36 -9.05
C ALA A 580 4.32 19.82 -9.30
N ASN A 581 5.35 20.42 -8.69
CA ASN A 581 6.72 19.93 -8.76
C ASN A 581 6.86 18.51 -8.24
N ASN A 582 6.11 18.17 -7.17
CA ASN A 582 6.11 16.83 -6.58
C ASN A 582 5.70 15.76 -7.59
N THR A 583 4.71 16.03 -8.45
CA THR A 583 4.26 15.05 -9.45
C THR A 583 5.31 14.78 -10.52
N LEU A 584 6.01 15.84 -10.99
CA LEU A 584 7.11 15.70 -11.95
C LEU A 584 8.33 15.01 -11.31
N LEU A 585 8.68 15.40 -10.08
CA LEU A 585 9.81 14.84 -9.34
C LEU A 585 9.66 13.34 -9.09
N LYS A 586 8.44 12.87 -8.81
CA LYS A 586 8.15 11.48 -8.44
C LYS A 586 7.59 10.62 -9.58
N GLY A 587 7.44 11.20 -10.79
CA GLY A 587 6.96 10.47 -11.98
C GLY A 587 5.51 10.04 -11.88
N LEU A 588 4.66 10.88 -11.29
CA LEU A 588 3.22 10.67 -11.15
C LEU A 588 2.46 11.45 -12.21
N VAL A 589 1.30 10.96 -12.65
CA VAL A 589 0.43 11.70 -13.54
C VAL A 589 -0.55 12.58 -12.74
N ASN A 590 -1.05 13.66 -13.34
CA ASN A 590 -1.91 14.59 -12.64
C ASN A 590 -3.38 14.13 -12.68
N ASP A 591 -4.03 14.08 -11.53
CA ASP A 591 -5.49 14.02 -11.42
C ASP A 591 -6.01 15.45 -11.18
N ILE A 592 -6.55 16.08 -12.22
CA ILE A 592 -7.01 17.47 -12.19
C ILE A 592 -8.44 17.50 -11.68
N GLU A 593 -8.61 17.74 -10.38
CA GLU A 593 -9.90 17.81 -9.68
C GLU A 593 -10.10 19.20 -9.08
N ILE A 594 -10.68 20.14 -9.84
CA ILE A 594 -10.85 21.51 -9.39
C ILE A 594 -12.10 21.66 -8.52
N PHE A 595 -11.93 22.22 -7.32
CA PHE A 595 -12.99 22.45 -6.34
C PHE A 595 -13.89 21.22 -6.14
N ARG A 596 -13.28 20.03 -6.01
CA ARG A 596 -13.99 18.74 -5.94
C ARG A 596 -14.91 18.50 -7.14
N CYS A 597 -14.36 18.70 -8.33
CA CYS A 597 -15.02 18.59 -9.64
C CYS A 597 -16.13 19.63 -9.91
N ARG A 598 -16.34 20.62 -9.06
CA ARG A 598 -17.32 21.69 -9.30
C ARG A 598 -16.79 22.73 -10.29
N GLY A 599 -15.48 22.97 -10.31
CA GLY A 599 -14.80 23.86 -11.23
C GLY A 599 -14.09 23.14 -12.38
N LEU A 600 -13.54 23.93 -13.31
CA LEU A 600 -12.60 23.52 -14.34
C LEU A 600 -11.27 24.25 -14.15
N ILE A 601 -10.21 23.80 -14.82
CA ILE A 601 -8.84 24.32 -14.62
C ILE A 601 -8.73 25.82 -14.98
N ASP A 602 -9.57 26.33 -15.87
CA ASP A 602 -9.64 27.76 -16.24
C ASP A 602 -10.17 28.66 -15.10
N GLU A 603 -10.72 28.08 -14.05
CA GLU A 603 -11.13 28.76 -12.81
C GLU A 603 -10.00 28.87 -11.77
N THR A 604 -8.83 28.26 -12.05
CA THR A 604 -7.62 28.31 -11.23
C THR A 604 -6.44 28.75 -12.09
N PRO A 605 -6.35 30.05 -12.44
CA PRO A 605 -5.42 30.53 -13.47
C PRO A 605 -3.93 30.35 -13.12
N HIS A 606 -3.59 30.36 -11.82
CA HIS A 606 -2.21 30.10 -11.39
C HIS A 606 -1.83 28.63 -11.60
N TYR A 607 -2.68 27.71 -11.14
CA TYR A 607 -2.47 26.30 -11.37
C TYR A 607 -2.48 25.95 -12.87
N GLN A 608 -3.44 26.48 -13.63
CA GLN A 608 -3.51 26.31 -15.09
C GLN A 608 -2.18 26.70 -15.76
N GLY A 609 -1.68 27.91 -15.47
CA GLY A 609 -0.46 28.43 -16.09
C GLY A 609 0.79 27.64 -15.68
N TYR A 610 0.86 27.17 -14.43
CA TYR A 610 2.01 26.39 -13.95
C TYR A 610 1.97 24.95 -14.49
N LEU A 611 0.82 24.30 -14.48
CA LEU A 611 0.66 22.95 -15.02
C LEU A 611 0.96 22.87 -16.52
N ALA A 612 0.58 23.91 -17.28
CA ALA A 612 0.93 24.01 -18.69
C ALA A 612 2.46 23.95 -18.91
N GLN A 613 3.24 24.62 -18.05
CA GLN A 613 4.71 24.60 -18.12
C GLN A 613 5.28 23.22 -17.74
N ILE A 614 4.76 22.59 -16.68
CA ILE A 614 5.14 21.23 -16.27
C ILE A 614 4.88 20.23 -17.41
N ASN A 615 3.70 20.27 -18.01
CA ASN A 615 3.32 19.35 -19.09
C ASN A 615 4.09 19.63 -20.39
N ALA A 616 4.43 20.91 -20.67
CA ALA A 616 5.32 21.23 -21.78
C ALA A 616 6.71 20.58 -21.63
N ILE A 617 7.26 20.53 -20.42
CA ILE A 617 8.52 19.81 -20.14
C ILE A 617 8.34 18.30 -20.34
N ARG A 618 7.23 17.72 -19.86
CA ARG A 618 6.93 16.29 -20.07
C ARG A 618 6.81 15.93 -21.55
N HIS A 619 6.10 16.74 -22.33
CA HIS A 619 5.97 16.53 -23.79
C HIS A 619 7.25 16.77 -24.57
N LYS A 620 8.20 17.54 -24.00
CA LYS A 620 9.53 17.71 -24.60
C LYS A 620 10.40 16.46 -24.46
N TYR A 621 10.21 15.68 -23.36
CA TYR A 621 11.01 14.49 -23.05
C TYR A 621 10.10 13.30 -22.66
N PRO A 622 9.13 12.90 -23.50
CA PRO A 622 8.11 11.94 -23.11
C PRO A 622 8.70 10.57 -22.79
N GLU A 623 9.75 10.16 -23.51
CA GLU A 623 10.42 8.89 -23.31
C GLU A 623 11.18 8.75 -21.98
N LEU A 624 11.41 9.89 -21.26
CA LEU A 624 12.08 9.92 -19.97
C LEU A 624 11.14 10.25 -18.81
N LEU A 625 10.19 11.17 -19.04
CA LEU A 625 9.38 11.77 -17.96
C LEU A 625 7.95 11.23 -17.89
N LEU A 626 7.56 10.37 -18.84
CA LEU A 626 6.27 9.68 -18.88
C LEU A 626 6.48 8.16 -18.77
N GLY A 627 5.45 7.35 -19.03
CA GLY A 627 5.42 5.93 -18.72
C GLY A 627 6.61 5.08 -19.13
N ALA A 628 7.29 5.42 -20.24
CA ALA A 628 8.47 4.68 -20.70
C ALA A 628 9.75 4.97 -19.90
N GLY A 629 9.79 6.06 -19.12
CA GLY A 629 10.94 6.46 -18.31
C GLY A 629 11.02 5.64 -17.03
N ARG A 630 12.09 4.87 -16.88
CA ARG A 630 12.32 4.09 -15.66
C ARG A 630 12.80 5.00 -14.53
N PHE A 631 12.04 5.09 -13.46
CA PHE A 631 12.45 5.78 -12.24
C PHE A 631 13.62 5.06 -11.58
N ILE A 632 14.74 5.79 -11.33
CA ILE A 632 15.95 5.24 -10.73
C ILE A 632 16.37 5.96 -9.43
N HIS A 633 15.53 6.82 -8.88
CA HIS A 633 15.81 7.62 -7.68
C HIS A 633 17.11 8.41 -7.83
N THR A 634 18.18 8.06 -7.11
CA THR A 634 19.51 8.69 -7.20
C THR A 634 20.59 7.76 -7.75
N ASP A 635 20.20 6.62 -8.33
CA ASP A 635 21.16 5.69 -8.89
C ASP A 635 21.90 6.31 -10.08
N GLY A 636 23.22 6.16 -10.10
CA GLY A 636 24.07 6.64 -11.18
C GLY A 636 24.44 8.12 -11.11
N PHE A 637 23.97 8.90 -10.11
CA PHE A 637 24.39 10.27 -9.92
C PHE A 637 24.45 10.69 -8.43
N LYS A 638 25.11 11.80 -8.15
CA LYS A 638 25.20 12.39 -6.80
C LYS A 638 24.96 13.89 -6.85
N CYS A 639 24.18 14.41 -5.90
CA CYS A 639 24.06 15.84 -5.61
C CYS A 639 24.81 16.17 -4.32
N SER A 640 25.63 17.22 -4.32
CA SER A 640 26.41 17.61 -3.14
C SER A 640 25.62 18.34 -2.06
N SER A 641 24.42 18.85 -2.39
CA SER A 641 23.55 19.55 -1.46
C SER A 641 22.39 18.63 -1.05
N LYS A 642 22.15 18.49 0.24
CA LYS A 642 20.98 17.80 0.79
C LYS A 642 19.69 18.63 0.68
N ASP A 643 19.82 19.93 0.44
CA ASP A 643 18.70 20.86 0.29
C ASP A 643 18.14 20.87 -1.15
N ILE A 644 18.81 20.20 -2.09
CA ILE A 644 18.30 19.93 -3.43
C ILE A 644 17.77 18.51 -3.48
N ILE A 645 16.47 18.37 -3.73
CA ILE A 645 15.82 17.09 -3.95
C ILE A 645 15.96 16.76 -5.44
N ALA A 646 16.63 15.67 -5.78
CA ALA A 646 16.86 15.25 -7.16
C ALA A 646 16.44 13.80 -7.38
N ARG A 647 15.79 13.52 -8.52
CA ARG A 647 15.34 12.18 -8.93
C ARG A 647 15.68 11.91 -10.38
N GLY A 648 16.11 10.69 -10.67
CA GLY A 648 16.55 10.27 -11.99
C GLY A 648 15.53 9.40 -12.71
N TYR A 649 15.52 9.53 -14.04
CA TYR A 649 14.72 8.73 -14.98
C TYR A 649 15.62 8.28 -16.12
N ALA A 650 15.67 7.00 -16.39
CA ALA A 650 16.53 6.43 -17.42
C ALA A 650 15.73 5.75 -18.53
N ASN A 651 16.16 5.93 -19.76
CA ASN A 651 15.66 5.18 -20.91
C ASN A 651 16.80 5.00 -21.93
N GLY A 652 17.21 3.76 -22.17
CA GLY A 652 18.35 3.45 -23.04
C GLY A 652 19.63 4.13 -22.56
N ASN A 653 20.25 4.92 -23.45
CA ASN A 653 21.46 5.69 -23.15
C ASN A 653 21.19 7.12 -22.60
N ARG A 654 19.94 7.46 -22.35
CA ARG A 654 19.52 8.79 -21.86
C ARG A 654 19.12 8.75 -20.39
N LEU A 655 19.43 9.87 -19.69
CA LEU A 655 19.09 10.08 -18.29
C LEU A 655 18.52 11.49 -18.13
N ALA A 656 17.34 11.60 -17.51
CA ALA A 656 16.81 12.86 -17.00
C ALA A 656 17.01 12.94 -15.50
N ILE A 657 17.49 14.09 -14.99
CA ILE A 657 17.52 14.39 -13.56
C ILE A 657 16.56 15.54 -13.32
N VAL A 658 15.49 15.29 -12.58
CA VAL A 658 14.53 16.29 -12.10
C VAL A 658 15.02 16.78 -10.74
N ALA A 659 15.20 18.10 -10.58
CA ALA A 659 15.70 18.67 -9.33
C ALA A 659 14.90 19.90 -8.91
N THR A 660 14.59 20.00 -7.60
CA THR A 660 13.87 21.10 -6.96
C THR A 660 14.42 21.37 -5.55
N THR A 661 13.95 22.44 -4.91
CA THR A 661 14.22 22.71 -3.49
C THR A 661 12.99 23.27 -2.80
N LEU A 662 12.82 22.94 -1.53
CA LEU A 662 11.80 23.53 -0.64
C LEU A 662 12.37 24.62 0.27
N CYS A 663 13.68 24.90 0.20
CA CYS A 663 14.31 25.91 1.05
C CYS A 663 13.86 27.31 0.63
N ALA A 664 13.44 28.13 1.61
CA ALA A 664 12.99 29.50 1.38
C ALA A 664 14.05 30.38 0.69
N ASP A 665 15.31 30.20 1.06
CA ASP A 665 16.46 30.96 0.47
C ASP A 665 17.00 30.29 -0.80
N GLY A 666 16.33 29.25 -1.30
CA GLY A 666 16.84 28.43 -2.39
C GLY A 666 18.01 27.52 -1.97
N ALA A 667 18.58 26.81 -2.92
CA ALA A 667 19.72 25.93 -2.69
C ALA A 667 20.70 25.93 -3.87
N SER A 668 21.98 25.64 -3.57
CA SER A 668 23.01 25.45 -4.59
C SER A 668 23.74 24.13 -4.34
N GLY A 669 24.05 23.42 -5.43
CA GLY A 669 24.74 22.14 -5.35
C GLY A 669 25.49 21.79 -6.64
N LYS A 670 26.36 20.78 -6.51
CA LYS A 670 27.06 20.17 -7.64
C LYS A 670 26.43 18.81 -7.95
N LEU A 671 26.12 18.58 -9.23
CA LEU A 671 25.78 17.27 -9.75
C LEU A 671 27.02 16.57 -10.30
N THR A 672 27.15 15.29 -9.97
CA THR A 672 28.15 14.38 -10.54
C THR A 672 27.42 13.22 -11.17
N VAL A 673 27.55 13.06 -12.49
CA VAL A 673 26.83 12.05 -13.30
C VAL A 673 27.89 11.26 -14.09
N PRO A 674 28.51 10.23 -13.47
CA PRO A 674 29.59 9.47 -14.10
C PRO A 674 29.10 8.74 -15.37
N GLY A 675 29.92 8.80 -16.43
CA GLY A 675 29.62 8.11 -17.68
C GLY A 675 28.64 8.83 -18.60
N TYR A 676 28.10 9.99 -18.19
CA TYR A 676 27.13 10.74 -18.97
C TYR A 676 27.64 12.15 -19.31
N ARG A 677 27.26 12.62 -20.49
CA ARG A 677 27.50 13.99 -20.95
C ARG A 677 26.18 14.78 -20.85
N PHE A 678 26.27 15.98 -20.29
CA PHE A 678 25.15 16.92 -20.26
C PHE A 678 24.77 17.38 -21.67
N VAL A 679 23.47 17.41 -21.97
CA VAL A 679 22.91 17.83 -23.25
C VAL A 679 22.24 19.19 -23.13
N GLU A 680 21.19 19.26 -22.31
CA GLU A 680 20.38 20.46 -22.12
C GLU A 680 19.60 20.44 -20.81
N SER A 681 18.98 21.58 -20.48
CA SER A 681 18.03 21.65 -19.35
C SER A 681 16.78 22.44 -19.71
N SER A 682 15.67 22.13 -19.00
CA SER A 682 14.42 22.88 -19.04
C SER A 682 14.01 23.21 -17.61
N SER A 683 13.67 24.48 -17.34
CA SER A 683 13.46 24.97 -15.97
C SER A 683 12.21 25.83 -15.86
N ILE A 684 11.60 25.84 -14.67
CA ILE A 684 10.53 26.74 -14.26
C ILE A 684 10.96 27.44 -12.98
N GLY A 685 10.71 28.74 -12.88
CA GLY A 685 11.12 29.57 -11.75
C GLY A 685 12.57 30.02 -11.82
N ASP A 686 13.14 30.52 -10.68
CA ASP A 686 14.54 31.01 -10.63
C ASP A 686 15.49 29.82 -10.52
N VAL A 687 16.00 29.41 -11.66
CA VAL A 687 16.96 28.29 -11.76
C VAL A 687 18.12 28.68 -12.65
N LYS A 688 19.36 28.41 -12.18
CA LYS A 688 20.58 28.58 -12.94
C LYS A 688 21.32 27.25 -13.03
N VAL A 689 21.62 26.83 -14.26
CA VAL A 689 22.39 25.63 -14.58
C VAL A 689 23.66 26.05 -15.31
N THR A 690 24.81 25.52 -14.90
CA THR A 690 26.07 25.80 -15.64
C THR A 690 26.05 25.13 -17.01
N ALA A 691 26.84 25.65 -17.96
CA ALA A 691 26.86 25.17 -19.34
C ALA A 691 27.20 23.68 -19.51
N ASN A 692 27.83 23.08 -18.52
CA ASN A 692 28.13 21.63 -18.50
C ASN A 692 27.21 20.82 -17.56
N GLY A 693 26.11 21.40 -17.06
CA GLY A 693 25.17 20.74 -16.18
C GLY A 693 25.68 20.35 -14.79
N SER A 694 26.93 20.77 -14.42
CA SER A 694 27.56 20.26 -13.20
C SER A 694 27.20 21.01 -11.93
N LYS A 695 26.65 22.24 -12.02
CA LYS A 695 26.21 23.05 -10.87
C LYS A 695 24.81 23.58 -11.08
N LEU A 696 24.05 23.56 -10.01
CA LEU A 696 22.68 24.07 -9.93
C LEU A 696 22.58 25.15 -8.87
N THR A 697 21.81 26.19 -9.15
CA THR A 697 21.24 27.09 -8.14
C THR A 697 19.77 27.17 -8.42
N ILE A 698 18.95 26.83 -7.43
CA ILE A 698 17.50 26.73 -7.53
C ILE A 698 16.88 27.61 -6.46
N GLY A 699 16.08 28.60 -6.85
CA GLY A 699 15.28 29.40 -5.93
C GLY A 699 14.15 28.59 -5.33
N GLN A 700 13.50 29.12 -4.31
CA GLN A 700 12.38 28.46 -3.64
C GLN A 700 11.35 27.95 -4.66
N ASN A 701 10.98 26.68 -4.55
CA ASN A 701 10.04 26.00 -5.45
C ASN A 701 10.41 26.02 -6.96
N GLY A 702 11.61 26.47 -7.33
CA GLY A 702 12.10 26.29 -8.70
C GLY A 702 12.27 24.81 -9.03
N ILE A 703 12.09 24.44 -10.28
CA ILE A 703 12.30 23.08 -10.75
C ILE A 703 13.08 23.06 -12.07
N THR A 704 13.92 22.07 -12.25
CA THR A 704 14.66 21.87 -13.50
C THR A 704 14.73 20.39 -13.86
N VAL A 705 14.71 20.14 -15.17
CA VAL A 705 15.02 18.83 -15.75
C VAL A 705 16.32 18.97 -16.52
N LEU A 706 17.30 18.17 -16.17
CA LEU A 706 18.60 18.11 -16.85
C LEU A 706 18.69 16.80 -17.63
N ILE A 707 19.05 16.90 -18.89
CA ILE A 707 19.16 15.73 -19.79
C ILE A 707 20.63 15.42 -20.01
N TYR A 708 20.96 14.14 -19.87
CA TYR A 708 22.29 13.59 -20.09
C TYR A 708 22.20 12.41 -21.07
N GLU A 709 23.31 12.17 -21.79
CA GLU A 709 23.48 11.02 -22.71
C GLU A 709 24.81 10.33 -22.44
N ASN A 710 24.79 9.00 -22.47
CA ASN A 710 25.99 8.16 -22.35
C ASN A 710 26.67 7.95 -23.70
#